data_e23f6b2bba4c0ee2b2c5a7c1227aa47c
#
_entry.id   e23f6b2bba4c0ee2b2c5a7c1227aa47c
#
_cell.length_a   1.000
_cell.length_b   1.000
_cell.length_c   1.000
_cell.angle_alpha   90.00
_cell.angle_beta   90.00
_cell.angle_gamma   90.00
#
_symmetry.space_group_name_H-M   'P 1'
#
loop_
_entity.id
_entity.type
_entity.pdbx_description
1 polymer ?
#
loop_
_entity_poly.entity_id
_entity_poly.type
_entity_poly.pdbx_seq_one_letter_code
_entity_poly.pdbx_strand_id
1 'polypeptide(L)'
;MAYNFKEIEKKWQEKWDKEGTFNAKDDYTMKKWYGLIEFPYPSGQGLHVGHPRSYTALDIIARKRRLQGYNVLFPIGFDAFGLPAENYAIKTNVHPKITTAQNIAHFTEQLKSLGFSFDWSRKIDTTDPEYYKWTQWIFIQLYKHGLAYKTTMPINFCTGCKVGLANEEVVNGVCERCGSPVVQKEKSEWMLKITDYAQKLIDDLDDVDFLEKIKVQQKNWIGRSEGAEVNFKIANMDKNLTVYTTRPDTLFGATYMVISPEHPILKELENKIENLDEVQEYQKQASLKSAFERSELNKEKTGVEIKGITAINPLTNKEIPIWISDYVLITYGTGAIMAVPAHDTRDYEFAKKFNLPIIQVVDGENVDLSKEAFTDVATGKLINSDFLNGLEVKEAKKTVIEYLEKNKIGTKKVNYKLRDWVFSRQRYWGEPIPMVYCEDCGWVPLDEKDLPLRLPEVEEFTPGENGESPLAKQTDWINTTCPHCGKPAKRETDTMPQWAGSSWYFLRYMDPHNDKELASKEALEYWSPVDWYNGGMEHTTLHLLYSRFWHKFLYDIGVVPTKEPYQKRTSHGMILGTNGEKMSKSKGNVINPDDIVNEFGADTFRVYEMFMGPFDQVAAWSMESIRGCGKFLDRVWNMQNMLVDGDTYSKEAEKMMHKAIKKVSQDIEDMKFNTSISTFMTMVNEFYKIGKINKAEFKTFLTLLNPFAPHITEELNKIAGFEADISTYAWPEYDESKTVDDEITLPIQFNGKLKATITISADEDESSVKEKVHNAIDSKLDGKNIIKEIYVKNKIYNIVVK
;
A
#
# COMPACT_ATOMS: atom_id res chain seq x y z
N MET A 1 12.29 -2.76 45.08
CA MET A 1 12.43 -4.06 44.38
C MET A 1 12.85 -3.73 42.95
N ALA A 2 13.66 -4.58 42.32
CA ALA A 2 13.99 -4.41 40.94
C ALA A 2 12.75 -4.69 40.04
N TYR A 3 12.68 -4.06 38.90
CA TYR A 3 11.63 -4.33 37.92
C TYR A 3 11.82 -5.72 37.32
N ASN A 4 10.99 -6.69 37.73
CA ASN A 4 10.98 -8.04 37.18
C ASN A 4 9.99 -8.13 36.03
N PHE A 5 10.38 -7.67 34.84
CA PHE A 5 9.50 -7.64 33.68
C PHE A 5 8.96 -9.03 33.31
N LYS A 6 9.76 -10.11 33.41
CA LYS A 6 9.33 -11.46 33.03
C LYS A 6 8.09 -11.96 33.79
N GLU A 7 8.04 -11.74 35.09
CA GLU A 7 6.87 -12.12 35.89
C GLU A 7 5.69 -11.15 35.70
N ILE A 8 5.97 -9.86 35.64
CA ILE A 8 4.95 -8.81 35.54
C ILE A 8 4.23 -8.88 34.19
N GLU A 9 4.99 -8.96 33.09
CA GLU A 9 4.42 -9.02 31.75
C GLU A 9 3.56 -10.27 31.57
N LYS A 10 4.06 -11.44 31.94
CA LYS A 10 3.31 -12.68 31.88
C LYS A 10 2.00 -12.63 32.70
N LYS A 11 2.08 -12.13 33.93
CA LYS A 11 0.91 -11.96 34.81
C LYS A 11 -0.20 -11.14 34.16
N TRP A 12 0.14 -10.00 33.54
CA TRP A 12 -0.85 -9.13 32.93
C TRP A 12 -1.39 -9.69 31.61
N GLN A 13 -0.55 -10.31 30.79
CA GLN A 13 -0.97 -10.97 29.56
C GLN A 13 -1.98 -12.10 29.85
N GLU A 14 -1.70 -12.97 30.84
CA GLU A 14 -2.62 -14.04 31.25
C GLU A 14 -3.95 -13.47 31.80
N LYS A 15 -3.91 -12.36 32.56
CA LYS A 15 -5.11 -11.71 33.05
C LYS A 15 -5.97 -11.18 31.91
N TRP A 16 -5.39 -10.41 30.98
CA TRP A 16 -6.12 -9.83 29.85
C TRP A 16 -6.73 -10.89 28.93
N ASP A 17 -6.00 -11.97 28.68
CA ASP A 17 -6.47 -13.10 27.85
C ASP A 17 -7.66 -13.81 28.52
N LYS A 18 -7.55 -14.08 29.82
CA LYS A 18 -8.59 -14.75 30.59
C LYS A 18 -9.87 -13.92 30.71
N GLU A 19 -9.75 -12.64 30.91
CA GLU A 19 -10.88 -11.72 31.10
C GLU A 19 -11.46 -11.21 29.78
N GLY A 20 -10.81 -11.43 28.64
CA GLY A 20 -11.20 -10.86 27.36
C GLY A 20 -11.22 -9.33 27.39
N THR A 21 -10.26 -8.72 28.09
CA THR A 21 -10.24 -7.29 28.42
C THR A 21 -10.36 -6.39 27.18
N PHE A 22 -9.85 -6.85 26.03
CA PHE A 22 -9.79 -6.07 24.80
C PHE A 22 -10.79 -6.51 23.72
N ASN A 23 -11.72 -7.41 24.06
CA ASN A 23 -12.74 -7.87 23.14
C ASN A 23 -13.70 -6.72 22.78
N ALA A 24 -13.99 -6.57 21.50
CA ALA A 24 -15.02 -5.66 21.02
C ALA A 24 -16.39 -6.10 21.56
N LYS A 25 -17.22 -5.14 21.88
CA LYS A 25 -18.57 -5.40 22.43
C LYS A 25 -19.58 -5.51 21.28
N ASP A 26 -20.55 -6.41 21.44
CA ASP A 26 -21.70 -6.49 20.53
C ASP A 26 -22.78 -5.46 20.90
N ASP A 27 -22.33 -4.26 21.27
CA ASP A 27 -23.17 -3.10 21.57
C ASP A 27 -23.02 -2.05 20.48
N TYR A 28 -23.89 -2.09 19.51
CA TYR A 28 -23.88 -1.21 18.34
C TYR A 28 -24.45 0.18 18.61
N THR A 29 -24.75 0.51 19.86
CA THR A 29 -25.13 1.87 20.29
C THR A 29 -23.92 2.72 20.67
N MET A 30 -22.79 2.11 20.98
CA MET A 30 -21.55 2.78 21.32
C MET A 30 -20.90 3.41 20.07
N LYS A 31 -20.14 4.49 20.29
CA LYS A 31 -19.29 5.03 19.23
C LYS A 31 -18.17 4.02 18.90
N LYS A 32 -18.09 3.59 17.64
CA LYS A 32 -17.12 2.59 17.22
C LYS A 32 -15.78 3.20 16.87
N TRP A 33 -14.73 2.40 16.99
CA TRP A 33 -13.45 2.62 16.31
C TRP A 33 -12.86 1.27 15.87
N TYR A 34 -12.58 1.15 14.60
CA TYR A 34 -12.01 -0.04 13.99
C TYR A 34 -10.59 0.24 13.49
N GLY A 35 -9.58 -0.24 14.22
CA GLY A 35 -8.19 -0.20 13.81
C GLY A 35 -7.76 -1.49 13.13
N LEU A 36 -7.08 -1.39 12.00
CA LEU A 36 -6.62 -2.52 11.23
C LEU A 36 -5.12 -2.45 10.97
N ILE A 37 -4.45 -3.58 11.14
CA ILE A 37 -3.08 -3.82 10.69
C ILE A 37 -3.09 -4.88 9.60
N GLU A 38 -2.06 -4.92 8.78
CA GLU A 38 -1.84 -6.05 7.89
C GLU A 38 -1.56 -7.30 8.73
N PHE A 39 -2.42 -8.30 8.59
CA PHE A 39 -2.24 -9.54 9.32
C PHE A 39 -1.00 -10.29 8.81
N PRO A 40 -0.22 -10.92 9.71
CA PRO A 40 1.03 -11.53 9.34
C PRO A 40 0.84 -12.77 8.47
N TYR A 41 1.83 -13.00 7.60
CA TYR A 41 1.98 -14.24 6.87
C TYR A 41 2.88 -15.21 7.66
N PRO A 42 2.35 -16.31 8.21
CA PRO A 42 3.08 -17.22 9.10
C PRO A 42 4.06 -18.11 8.32
N SER A 43 5.11 -17.52 7.77
CA SER A 43 6.15 -18.23 7.01
C SER A 43 7.41 -18.46 7.85
N GLY A 44 7.76 -19.70 8.12
CA GLY A 44 9.06 -20.10 8.66
C GLY A 44 9.31 -19.66 10.11
N GLN A 45 10.37 -18.91 10.39
CA GLN A 45 10.96 -18.76 11.73
C GLN A 45 10.29 -17.72 12.66
N GLY A 46 9.09 -17.26 12.38
CA GLY A 46 8.42 -16.26 13.21
C GLY A 46 8.53 -14.81 12.66
N LEU A 47 8.08 -13.87 13.47
CA LEU A 47 8.16 -12.44 13.20
C LEU A 47 9.62 -11.96 13.21
N HIS A 48 9.89 -10.85 12.55
CA HIS A 48 11.10 -10.04 12.78
C HIS A 48 10.70 -8.70 13.42
N VAL A 49 11.67 -8.00 14.02
CA VAL A 49 11.43 -6.74 14.77
C VAL A 49 10.77 -5.62 13.95
N GLY A 50 10.70 -5.72 12.62
CA GLY A 50 9.96 -4.76 11.80
C GLY A 50 8.43 -4.89 11.86
N HIS A 51 7.90 -6.07 12.19
CA HIS A 51 6.44 -6.26 12.31
C HIS A 51 5.84 -5.52 13.51
N PRO A 52 6.42 -5.62 14.74
CA PRO A 52 5.88 -4.94 15.91
C PRO A 52 5.76 -3.42 15.78
N ARG A 53 6.52 -2.77 14.90
CA ARG A 53 6.43 -1.32 14.69
C ARG A 53 5.03 -0.87 14.30
N SER A 54 4.45 -1.49 13.28
CA SER A 54 3.07 -1.21 12.83
C SER A 54 2.05 -1.57 13.92
N TYR A 55 2.25 -2.71 14.56
CA TYR A 55 1.31 -3.24 15.54
C TYR A 55 1.30 -2.40 16.82
N THR A 56 2.47 -2.00 17.32
CA THR A 56 2.59 -1.13 18.49
C THR A 56 1.94 0.24 18.25
N ALA A 57 2.14 0.82 17.07
CA ALA A 57 1.57 2.11 16.74
C ALA A 57 0.05 2.12 16.81
N LEU A 58 -0.61 1.15 16.16
CA LEU A 58 -2.07 1.07 16.19
C LEU A 58 -2.60 0.57 17.54
N ASP A 59 -1.84 -0.25 18.27
CA ASP A 59 -2.18 -0.65 19.63
C ASP A 59 -2.22 0.55 20.59
N ILE A 60 -1.28 1.49 20.45
CA ILE A 60 -1.30 2.75 21.22
C ILE A 60 -2.59 3.52 20.95
N ILE A 61 -2.98 3.67 19.70
CA ILE A 61 -4.21 4.36 19.34
C ILE A 61 -5.43 3.60 19.83
N ALA A 62 -5.47 2.27 19.67
CA ALA A 62 -6.56 1.41 20.14
C ALA A 62 -6.78 1.54 21.65
N ARG A 63 -5.70 1.51 22.46
CA ARG A 63 -5.77 1.70 23.91
C ARG A 63 -6.30 3.08 24.27
N LYS A 64 -5.79 4.14 23.61
CA LYS A 64 -6.31 5.50 23.81
C LYS A 64 -7.80 5.58 23.47
N ARG A 65 -8.25 4.97 22.36
CA ARG A 65 -9.68 4.97 21.97
C ARG A 65 -10.57 4.29 23.01
N ARG A 66 -10.11 3.17 23.60
CA ARG A 66 -10.85 2.53 24.69
C ARG A 66 -10.99 3.45 25.89
N LEU A 67 -9.92 4.15 26.28
CA LEU A 67 -9.94 5.15 27.36
C LEU A 67 -10.80 6.39 27.02
N GLN A 68 -11.08 6.62 25.74
CA GLN A 68 -12.02 7.64 25.26
C GLN A 68 -13.48 7.13 25.19
N GLY A 69 -13.74 5.89 25.61
CA GLY A 69 -15.08 5.31 25.65
C GLY A 69 -15.58 4.71 24.33
N TYR A 70 -14.70 4.51 23.34
CA TYR A 70 -15.09 3.86 22.10
C TYR A 70 -15.26 2.35 22.29
N ASN A 71 -16.18 1.76 21.55
CA ASN A 71 -16.16 0.34 21.25
C ASN A 71 -15.07 0.09 20.22
N VAL A 72 -14.02 -0.61 20.59
CA VAL A 72 -12.81 -0.77 19.75
C VAL A 72 -12.73 -2.17 19.19
N LEU A 73 -12.72 -2.27 17.87
CA LEU A 73 -12.36 -3.48 17.14
C LEU A 73 -10.90 -3.36 16.69
N PHE A 74 -10.04 -4.15 17.30
CA PHE A 74 -8.62 -4.25 16.94
C PHE A 74 -8.25 -5.73 16.85
N PRO A 75 -8.57 -6.39 15.72
CA PRO A 75 -8.46 -7.82 15.55
C PRO A 75 -7.09 -8.24 15.04
N ILE A 76 -6.84 -9.56 15.09
CA ILE A 76 -5.67 -10.21 14.52
C ILE A 76 -6.08 -11.53 13.85
N GLY A 77 -5.30 -11.97 12.86
CA GLY A 77 -5.47 -13.24 12.16
C GLY A 77 -4.22 -13.58 11.36
N PHE A 78 -4.35 -14.56 10.47
CA PHE A 78 -3.21 -15.06 9.71
C PHE A 78 -3.58 -15.25 8.24
N ASP A 79 -2.76 -14.65 7.35
CA ASP A 79 -2.78 -14.92 5.93
C ASP A 79 -1.88 -16.15 5.67
N ALA A 80 -2.47 -17.33 5.55
CA ALA A 80 -1.73 -18.56 5.72
C ALA A 80 -1.70 -19.47 4.48
N PHE A 81 -2.43 -19.13 3.41
CA PHE A 81 -2.31 -19.75 2.10
C PHE A 81 -1.19 -19.12 1.25
N GLY A 82 -0.79 -19.78 0.17
CA GLY A 82 0.05 -19.22 -0.89
C GLY A 82 1.46 -19.79 -0.95
N LEU A 83 2.21 -19.28 -1.91
CA LEU A 83 3.53 -19.75 -2.31
C LEU A 83 4.58 -19.82 -1.19
N PRO A 84 4.68 -18.86 -0.26
CA PRO A 84 5.73 -18.92 0.75
C PRO A 84 5.60 -20.11 1.68
N ALA A 85 4.37 -20.46 2.11
CA ALA A 85 4.11 -21.62 2.96
C ALA A 85 4.35 -22.92 2.19
N GLU A 86 3.87 -23.01 0.96
CA GLU A 86 4.08 -24.20 0.11
C GLU A 86 5.56 -24.42 -0.24
N ASN A 87 6.29 -23.35 -0.60
CA ASN A 87 7.72 -23.46 -0.88
C ASN A 87 8.51 -23.88 0.36
N TYR A 88 8.12 -23.43 1.55
CA TYR A 88 8.71 -23.88 2.79
C TYR A 88 8.42 -25.36 3.05
N ALA A 89 7.18 -25.78 2.83
CA ALA A 89 6.76 -27.18 2.94
C ALA A 89 7.52 -28.10 1.98
N ILE A 90 7.69 -27.69 0.72
CA ILE A 90 8.50 -28.41 -0.29
C ILE A 90 9.96 -28.54 0.18
N LYS A 91 10.55 -27.44 0.67
CA LYS A 91 11.93 -27.42 1.14
C LYS A 91 12.15 -28.31 2.37
N THR A 92 11.19 -28.37 3.27
CA THR A 92 11.29 -29.17 4.52
C THR A 92 10.76 -30.57 4.37
N ASN A 93 10.10 -30.88 3.25
CA ASN A 93 9.37 -32.12 3.00
C ASN A 93 8.31 -32.45 4.08
N VAL A 94 7.66 -31.36 4.58
CA VAL A 94 6.56 -31.48 5.56
C VAL A 94 5.31 -30.84 4.95
N HIS A 95 4.17 -31.54 5.06
CA HIS A 95 2.92 -31.06 4.46
C HIS A 95 2.57 -29.63 4.89
N PRO A 96 2.14 -28.73 3.97
CA PRO A 96 1.91 -27.30 4.27
C PRO A 96 0.88 -27.06 5.38
N LYS A 97 -0.13 -27.92 5.52
CA LYS A 97 -1.10 -27.88 6.63
C LYS A 97 -0.44 -27.97 8.00
N ILE A 98 0.59 -28.85 8.13
CA ILE A 98 1.30 -29.05 9.40
C ILE A 98 2.21 -27.85 9.68
N THR A 99 3.03 -27.46 8.72
CA THR A 99 3.97 -26.33 8.89
C THR A 99 3.24 -25.02 9.14
N THR A 100 2.11 -24.79 8.47
CA THR A 100 1.27 -23.61 8.67
C THR A 100 0.68 -23.56 10.08
N ALA A 101 0.13 -24.68 10.56
CA ALA A 101 -0.44 -24.74 11.92
C ALA A 101 0.64 -24.48 13.00
N GLN A 102 1.84 -25.04 12.85
CA GLN A 102 2.97 -24.80 13.74
C GLN A 102 3.40 -23.32 13.72
N ASN A 103 3.49 -22.73 12.54
CA ASN A 103 3.88 -21.34 12.38
C ASN A 103 2.83 -20.38 12.98
N ILE A 104 1.54 -20.64 12.77
CA ILE A 104 0.45 -19.85 13.38
C ILE A 104 0.53 -19.91 14.90
N ALA A 105 0.80 -21.09 15.49
CA ALA A 105 0.96 -21.23 16.93
C ALA A 105 2.12 -20.38 17.44
N HIS A 106 3.29 -20.46 16.80
CA HIS A 106 4.47 -19.67 17.18
C HIS A 106 4.25 -18.15 17.03
N PHE A 107 3.67 -17.70 15.91
CA PHE A 107 3.33 -16.28 15.73
C PHE A 107 2.33 -15.79 16.78
N THR A 108 1.36 -16.64 17.17
CA THR A 108 0.39 -16.31 18.22
C THR A 108 1.12 -16.08 19.56
N GLU A 109 2.08 -16.93 19.92
CA GLU A 109 2.87 -16.79 21.13
C GLU A 109 3.69 -15.50 21.10
N GLN A 110 4.37 -15.20 19.99
CA GLN A 110 5.14 -13.95 19.81
C GLN A 110 4.27 -12.71 19.95
N LEU A 111 3.08 -12.70 19.31
CA LEU A 111 2.16 -11.55 19.38
C LEU A 111 1.58 -11.36 20.78
N LYS A 112 1.26 -12.45 21.49
CA LYS A 112 0.77 -12.40 22.86
C LYS A 112 1.86 -11.91 23.82
N SER A 113 3.10 -12.34 23.64
CA SER A 113 4.24 -11.91 24.48
C SER A 113 4.52 -10.41 24.44
N LEU A 114 4.11 -9.73 23.36
CA LEU A 114 4.25 -8.28 23.18
C LEU A 114 3.11 -7.47 23.84
N GLY A 115 2.11 -8.16 24.40
CA GLY A 115 1.00 -7.54 25.13
C GLY A 115 0.12 -6.60 24.29
N PHE A 116 -0.06 -6.90 23.00
CA PHE A 116 -0.98 -6.13 22.17
C PHE A 116 -2.43 -6.32 22.60
N SER A 117 -3.21 -5.24 22.52
CA SER A 117 -4.64 -5.26 22.87
C SER A 117 -5.53 -5.78 21.73
N PHE A 118 -5.11 -6.88 21.10
CA PHE A 118 -5.89 -7.54 20.05
C PHE A 118 -7.13 -8.22 20.62
N ASP A 119 -8.20 -8.18 19.84
CA ASP A 119 -9.39 -9.01 20.09
C ASP A 119 -9.15 -10.41 19.51
N TRP A 120 -8.62 -11.31 20.33
CA TRP A 120 -8.34 -12.70 19.97
C TRP A 120 -9.61 -13.54 19.76
N SER A 121 -10.76 -13.12 20.27
CA SER A 121 -12.02 -13.82 20.03
C SER A 121 -12.46 -13.73 18.56
N ARG A 122 -11.92 -12.77 17.83
CA ARG A 122 -12.20 -12.55 16.39
C ARG A 122 -11.06 -12.98 15.48
N LYS A 123 -10.18 -13.84 16.00
CA LYS A 123 -9.07 -14.40 15.19
C LYS A 123 -9.59 -15.14 13.98
N ILE A 124 -9.00 -14.88 12.81
CA ILE A 124 -9.25 -15.61 11.56
C ILE A 124 -7.98 -16.26 11.03
N ASP A 125 -8.17 -17.29 10.21
CA ASP A 125 -7.15 -18.02 9.49
C ASP A 125 -7.65 -18.26 8.06
N THR A 126 -6.93 -17.77 7.07
CA THR A 126 -7.37 -17.88 5.66
C THR A 126 -7.39 -19.33 5.17
N THR A 127 -6.73 -20.26 5.86
CA THR A 127 -6.74 -21.70 5.54
C THR A 127 -7.92 -22.46 6.18
N ASP A 128 -8.69 -21.80 7.05
CA ASP A 128 -9.90 -22.38 7.62
C ASP A 128 -10.99 -22.50 6.54
N PRO A 129 -11.56 -23.71 6.29
CA PRO A 129 -12.67 -23.87 5.36
C PRO A 129 -13.87 -22.96 5.65
N GLU A 130 -14.15 -22.63 6.91
CA GLU A 130 -15.24 -21.73 7.28
C GLU A 130 -14.91 -20.25 6.95
N TYR A 131 -13.62 -19.93 6.77
CA TYR A 131 -13.18 -18.65 6.22
C TYR A 131 -13.23 -18.65 4.69
N TYR A 132 -12.52 -19.56 4.01
CA TYR A 132 -12.40 -19.52 2.57
C TYR A 132 -13.69 -19.92 1.81
N LYS A 133 -14.67 -20.52 2.49
CA LYS A 133 -16.04 -20.64 1.99
C LYS A 133 -16.55 -19.32 1.42
N TRP A 134 -16.27 -18.23 2.10
CA TRP A 134 -16.72 -16.90 1.69
C TRP A 134 -15.82 -16.26 0.62
N THR A 135 -14.53 -16.55 0.60
CA THR A 135 -13.68 -16.24 -0.53
C THR A 135 -14.20 -16.89 -1.82
N GLN A 136 -14.59 -18.14 -1.73
CA GLN A 136 -15.20 -18.89 -2.84
C GLN A 136 -16.55 -18.29 -3.24
N TRP A 137 -17.37 -17.92 -2.27
CA TRP A 137 -18.64 -17.26 -2.54
C TRP A 137 -18.45 -15.93 -3.30
N ILE A 138 -17.50 -15.08 -2.88
CA ILE A 138 -17.19 -13.83 -3.58
C ILE A 138 -16.75 -14.11 -5.02
N PHE A 139 -15.91 -15.11 -5.25
CA PHE A 139 -15.51 -15.52 -6.59
C PHE A 139 -16.70 -15.91 -7.46
N ILE A 140 -17.63 -16.71 -6.91
CA ILE A 140 -18.87 -17.08 -7.62
C ILE A 140 -19.70 -15.83 -7.98
N GLN A 141 -19.81 -14.86 -7.06
CA GLN A 141 -20.51 -13.62 -7.36
C GLN A 141 -19.81 -12.82 -8.46
N LEU A 142 -18.48 -12.70 -8.44
CA LEU A 142 -17.69 -12.07 -9.52
C LEU A 142 -17.96 -12.78 -10.87
N TYR A 143 -17.98 -14.10 -10.88
CA TYR A 143 -18.30 -14.88 -12.09
C TYR A 143 -19.72 -14.61 -12.59
N LYS A 144 -20.72 -14.67 -11.72
CA LYS A 144 -22.13 -14.42 -12.06
C LYS A 144 -22.36 -13.01 -12.64
N HIS A 145 -21.54 -12.04 -12.24
CA HIS A 145 -21.59 -10.66 -12.74
C HIS A 145 -20.65 -10.40 -13.93
N GLY A 146 -20.03 -11.44 -14.48
CA GLY A 146 -19.15 -11.34 -15.65
C GLY A 146 -17.81 -10.67 -15.39
N LEU A 147 -17.40 -10.55 -14.11
CA LEU A 147 -16.11 -9.99 -13.69
C LEU A 147 -15.02 -11.03 -13.52
N ALA A 148 -15.35 -12.31 -13.44
CA ALA A 148 -14.41 -13.42 -13.50
C ALA A 148 -14.62 -14.20 -14.80
N TYR A 149 -13.52 -14.48 -15.51
CA TYR A 149 -13.56 -15.21 -16.78
C TYR A 149 -12.29 -16.03 -16.97
N LYS A 150 -12.37 -17.12 -17.73
CA LYS A 150 -11.20 -17.95 -18.10
C LYS A 150 -10.80 -17.70 -19.53
N THR A 151 -9.49 -17.50 -19.77
CA THR A 151 -8.95 -17.22 -21.10
C THR A 151 -7.55 -17.79 -21.24
N THR A 152 -7.15 -18.08 -22.47
CA THR A 152 -5.78 -18.49 -22.80
C THR A 152 -5.05 -17.29 -23.40
N MET A 153 -3.95 -16.90 -22.78
CA MET A 153 -3.16 -15.74 -23.20
C MET A 153 -1.73 -15.85 -22.68
N PRO A 154 -0.78 -15.11 -23.28
CA PRO A 154 0.55 -14.95 -22.70
C PRO A 154 0.49 -14.25 -21.35
N ILE A 155 1.00 -14.88 -20.30
CA ILE A 155 1.09 -14.34 -18.94
C ILE A 155 2.54 -14.34 -18.47
N ASN A 156 2.81 -13.57 -17.42
CA ASN A 156 4.07 -13.65 -16.71
C ASN A 156 4.16 -15.00 -15.99
N PHE A 157 5.21 -15.76 -16.28
CA PHE A 157 5.44 -17.08 -15.69
C PHE A 157 6.78 -17.09 -14.96
N CYS A 158 6.77 -17.40 -13.68
CA CYS A 158 7.97 -17.56 -12.87
C CYS A 158 8.64 -18.90 -13.15
N THR A 159 9.89 -18.89 -13.60
CA THR A 159 10.65 -20.11 -13.91
C THR A 159 11.07 -20.89 -12.67
N GLY A 160 11.22 -20.21 -11.51
CA GLY A 160 11.56 -20.85 -10.24
C GLY A 160 10.34 -21.40 -9.51
N CYS A 161 9.30 -20.58 -9.33
CA CYS A 161 8.05 -21.02 -8.70
C CYS A 161 7.19 -21.90 -9.61
N LYS A 162 7.41 -21.91 -10.91
CA LYS A 162 6.62 -22.65 -11.92
C LYS A 162 5.13 -22.30 -11.90
N VAL A 163 4.80 -21.00 -11.80
CA VAL A 163 3.44 -20.48 -11.64
C VAL A 163 3.22 -19.21 -12.45
N GLY A 164 1.98 -18.97 -12.88
CA GLY A 164 1.53 -17.71 -13.45
C GLY A 164 1.53 -16.59 -12.39
N LEU A 165 1.95 -15.40 -12.80
CA LEU A 165 2.01 -14.21 -11.94
C LEU A 165 1.16 -13.08 -12.51
N ALA A 166 0.55 -12.30 -11.63
CA ALA A 166 -0.01 -11.00 -11.99
C ALA A 166 1.12 -10.00 -12.30
N ASN A 167 0.79 -8.93 -13.01
CA ASN A 167 1.80 -7.91 -13.38
C ASN A 167 2.42 -7.26 -12.14
N GLU A 168 1.64 -7.10 -11.09
CA GLU A 168 2.01 -6.52 -9.81
C GLU A 168 3.04 -7.37 -9.03
N GLU A 169 3.12 -8.66 -9.33
CA GLU A 169 4.04 -9.61 -8.70
C GLU A 169 5.40 -9.73 -9.43
N VAL A 170 5.61 -8.90 -10.46
CA VAL A 170 6.86 -8.87 -11.24
C VAL A 170 7.59 -7.55 -11.01
N VAL A 171 8.79 -7.63 -10.47
CA VAL A 171 9.63 -6.47 -10.17
C VAL A 171 10.92 -6.58 -10.96
N ASN A 172 11.19 -5.62 -11.86
CA ASN A 172 12.38 -5.60 -12.70
C ASN A 172 12.63 -6.92 -13.49
N GLY A 173 11.56 -7.54 -14.00
CA GLY A 173 11.65 -8.78 -14.79
C GLY A 173 11.85 -10.06 -13.98
N VAL A 174 11.83 -9.98 -12.64
CA VAL A 174 11.96 -11.13 -11.76
C VAL A 174 10.74 -11.30 -10.86
N CYS A 175 10.51 -12.51 -10.39
CA CYS A 175 9.45 -12.82 -9.44
C CYS A 175 9.74 -12.15 -8.09
N GLU A 176 8.79 -11.37 -7.57
CA GLU A 176 8.90 -10.69 -6.28
C GLU A 176 9.19 -11.68 -5.13
N ARG A 177 8.68 -12.91 -5.23
CA ARG A 177 8.77 -13.92 -4.17
C ARG A 177 10.09 -14.68 -4.14
N CYS A 178 10.58 -15.13 -5.27
CA CYS A 178 11.76 -16.02 -5.32
C CYS A 178 12.96 -15.40 -6.05
N GLY A 179 12.82 -14.24 -6.69
CA GLY A 179 13.88 -13.58 -7.46
C GLY A 179 14.24 -14.26 -8.78
N SER A 180 13.53 -15.32 -9.16
CA SER A 180 13.80 -16.02 -10.43
C SER A 180 13.30 -15.22 -11.63
N PRO A 181 13.93 -15.38 -12.81
CA PRO A 181 13.49 -14.74 -14.05
C PRO A 181 12.04 -15.07 -14.39
N VAL A 182 11.32 -14.07 -14.88
CA VAL A 182 9.94 -14.21 -15.37
C VAL A 182 9.96 -14.19 -16.90
N VAL A 183 9.26 -15.14 -17.50
CA VAL A 183 9.12 -15.27 -18.95
C VAL A 183 7.65 -15.18 -19.36
N GLN A 184 7.38 -14.85 -20.64
CA GLN A 184 6.02 -14.95 -21.15
C GLN A 184 5.71 -16.40 -21.52
N LYS A 185 4.60 -16.92 -21.04
CA LYS A 185 4.12 -18.28 -21.34
C LYS A 185 2.63 -18.25 -21.63
N GLU A 186 2.21 -18.88 -22.70
CA GLU A 186 0.79 -19.06 -22.99
C GLU A 186 0.17 -20.04 -22.00
N LYS A 187 -0.84 -19.58 -21.27
CA LYS A 187 -1.55 -20.34 -20.25
C LYS A 187 -3.03 -20.00 -20.22
N SER A 188 -3.83 -21.01 -19.82
CA SER A 188 -5.24 -20.80 -19.55
C SER A 188 -5.42 -20.41 -18.08
N GLU A 189 -5.85 -19.18 -17.82
CA GLU A 189 -5.92 -18.56 -16.50
C GLU A 189 -7.30 -17.97 -16.23
N TRP A 190 -7.68 -17.98 -14.96
CA TRP A 190 -8.77 -17.15 -14.49
C TRP A 190 -8.30 -15.70 -14.35
N MET A 191 -9.13 -14.81 -14.84
CA MET A 191 -8.88 -13.37 -14.82
C MET A 191 -10.02 -12.68 -14.08
N LEU A 192 -9.70 -11.61 -13.33
CA LEU A 192 -10.69 -10.71 -12.76
C LEU A 192 -10.60 -9.35 -13.44
N LYS A 193 -11.76 -8.81 -13.88
CA LYS A 193 -11.87 -7.53 -14.57
C LYS A 193 -11.75 -6.33 -13.64
N ILE A 194 -10.59 -6.20 -12.99
CA ILE A 194 -10.29 -5.02 -12.18
C ILE A 194 -10.29 -3.73 -13.02
N THR A 195 -10.06 -3.85 -14.33
CA THR A 195 -10.09 -2.72 -15.27
C THR A 195 -11.47 -2.06 -15.36
N ASP A 196 -12.55 -2.80 -15.16
CA ASP A 196 -13.91 -2.25 -15.12
C ASP A 196 -14.13 -1.31 -13.92
N TYR A 197 -13.27 -1.41 -12.92
CA TYR A 197 -13.26 -0.57 -11.72
C TYR A 197 -12.17 0.52 -11.74
N ALA A 198 -11.35 0.60 -12.79
CA ALA A 198 -10.20 1.49 -12.86
C ALA A 198 -10.56 2.95 -12.55
N GLN A 199 -11.65 3.48 -13.12
CA GLN A 199 -12.08 4.85 -12.87
C GLN A 199 -12.58 5.04 -11.44
N LYS A 200 -13.42 4.15 -10.91
CA LYS A 200 -13.91 4.18 -9.52
C LYS A 200 -12.75 4.12 -8.52
N LEU A 201 -11.71 3.32 -8.81
CA LEU A 201 -10.51 3.21 -7.99
C LEU A 201 -9.70 4.50 -7.93
N ILE A 202 -9.76 5.34 -8.97
CA ILE A 202 -9.13 6.67 -8.98
C ILE A 202 -10.01 7.70 -8.26
N ASP A 203 -11.28 7.79 -8.64
CA ASP A 203 -12.17 8.87 -8.21
C ASP A 203 -12.42 8.81 -6.70
N ASP A 204 -12.69 7.64 -6.16
CA ASP A 204 -13.00 7.48 -4.74
C ASP A 204 -11.76 7.64 -3.82
N LEU A 205 -10.55 7.84 -4.36
CA LEU A 205 -9.39 8.24 -3.56
C LEU A 205 -9.52 9.64 -2.96
N ASP A 206 -10.39 10.47 -3.53
CA ASP A 206 -10.62 11.81 -3.02
C ASP A 206 -11.55 11.81 -1.78
N ASP A 207 -12.29 10.72 -1.55
CA ASP A 207 -13.20 10.54 -0.41
C ASP A 207 -12.51 9.97 0.85
N VAL A 208 -11.22 9.63 0.78
CA VAL A 208 -10.48 8.95 1.86
C VAL A 208 -9.23 9.71 2.30
N ASP A 209 -8.88 9.56 3.59
CA ASP A 209 -7.66 10.12 4.20
C ASP A 209 -6.46 9.16 4.06
N PHE A 210 -6.06 8.91 2.82
CA PHE A 210 -4.84 8.15 2.54
C PHE A 210 -3.65 9.11 2.40
N LEU A 211 -2.47 8.66 2.82
CA LEU A 211 -1.23 9.41 2.56
C LEU A 211 -1.11 9.73 1.08
N GLU A 212 -0.76 10.99 0.75
CA GLU A 212 -0.70 11.47 -0.64
C GLU A 212 0.20 10.58 -1.52
N LYS A 213 1.33 10.10 -0.98
CA LYS A 213 2.21 9.15 -1.68
C LYS A 213 1.51 7.86 -2.11
N ILE A 214 0.54 7.37 -1.31
CA ILE A 214 -0.27 6.18 -1.64
C ILE A 214 -1.23 6.50 -2.78
N LYS A 215 -1.95 7.64 -2.69
CA LYS A 215 -2.89 8.08 -3.73
C LYS A 215 -2.18 8.26 -5.08
N VAL A 216 -1.05 8.95 -5.08
CA VAL A 216 -0.23 9.16 -6.28
C VAL A 216 0.26 7.85 -6.87
N GLN A 217 0.74 6.93 -6.04
CA GLN A 217 1.25 5.65 -6.49
C GLN A 217 0.14 4.78 -7.10
N GLN A 218 -1.05 4.74 -6.51
CA GLN A 218 -2.20 4.04 -7.09
C GLN A 218 -2.67 4.68 -8.40
N LYS A 219 -2.83 6.02 -8.44
CA LYS A 219 -3.19 6.75 -9.67
C LYS A 219 -2.19 6.47 -10.80
N ASN A 220 -0.90 6.46 -10.51
CA ASN A 220 0.15 6.17 -11.50
C ASN A 220 0.13 4.71 -11.97
N TRP A 221 -0.16 3.77 -11.07
CA TRP A 221 -0.27 2.34 -11.40
C TRP A 221 -1.48 2.09 -12.31
N ILE A 222 -2.64 2.62 -11.95
CA ILE A 222 -3.84 2.55 -12.78
C ILE A 222 -3.59 3.24 -14.11
N GLY A 223 -2.86 4.35 -14.11
CA GLY A 223 -2.32 5.01 -15.30
C GLY A 223 -3.39 5.45 -16.28
N ARG A 224 -4.41 6.18 -15.77
CA ARG A 224 -5.44 6.78 -16.60
C ARG A 224 -4.85 7.75 -17.60
N SER A 225 -5.19 7.59 -18.87
CA SER A 225 -4.80 8.49 -19.95
C SER A 225 -6.00 8.85 -20.81
N GLU A 226 -6.09 10.11 -21.20
CA GLU A 226 -7.08 10.57 -22.18
C GLU A 226 -6.42 10.80 -23.53
N GLY A 227 -7.11 10.39 -24.58
CA GLY A 227 -6.62 10.52 -25.92
C GLY A 227 -7.71 10.24 -26.95
N ALA A 228 -7.31 9.72 -28.08
CA ALA A 228 -8.21 9.30 -29.14
C ALA A 228 -7.78 7.95 -29.75
N GLU A 229 -8.76 7.14 -30.10
CA GLU A 229 -8.59 6.08 -31.09
C GLU A 229 -8.72 6.71 -32.48
N VAL A 230 -7.76 6.45 -33.36
CA VAL A 230 -7.73 7.03 -34.69
C VAL A 230 -7.56 5.93 -35.71
N ASN A 231 -8.37 5.94 -36.75
CA ASN A 231 -8.36 4.95 -37.83
C ASN A 231 -7.48 5.43 -38.97
N PHE A 232 -6.40 4.71 -39.23
CA PHE A 232 -5.56 4.87 -40.39
C PHE A 232 -5.99 3.84 -41.45
N LYS A 233 -6.48 4.30 -42.58
CA LYS A 233 -6.86 3.38 -43.66
C LYS A 233 -5.60 2.76 -44.27
N ILE A 234 -5.62 1.44 -44.51
CA ILE A 234 -4.56 0.77 -45.25
C ILE A 234 -4.76 1.10 -46.73
N ALA A 235 -3.69 1.55 -47.39
CA ALA A 235 -3.76 1.96 -48.78
C ALA A 235 -4.26 0.82 -49.67
N ASN A 236 -5.14 1.14 -50.62
CA ASN A 236 -5.73 0.20 -51.59
C ASN A 236 -6.51 -0.98 -50.96
N MET A 237 -6.93 -0.84 -49.68
CA MET A 237 -7.70 -1.88 -48.99
C MET A 237 -8.89 -1.24 -48.26
N ASP A 238 -9.95 -2.02 -48.08
CA ASP A 238 -11.07 -1.64 -47.20
C ASP A 238 -10.83 -2.15 -45.76
N LYS A 239 -9.67 -1.74 -45.20
CA LYS A 239 -9.26 -2.07 -43.85
C LYS A 239 -8.63 -0.86 -43.17
N ASN A 240 -8.83 -0.77 -41.86
CA ASN A 240 -8.22 0.25 -41.00
C ASN A 240 -7.24 -0.38 -40.02
N LEU A 241 -6.18 0.35 -39.73
CA LEU A 241 -5.31 0.14 -38.59
C LEU A 241 -5.65 1.19 -37.56
N THR A 242 -6.26 0.77 -36.44
CA THR A 242 -6.68 1.67 -35.38
C THR A 242 -5.53 1.86 -34.39
N VAL A 243 -5.20 3.09 -34.02
CA VAL A 243 -4.22 3.43 -33.02
C VAL A 243 -4.85 4.18 -31.86
N TYR A 244 -4.34 4.00 -30.66
CA TYR A 244 -4.61 4.86 -29.54
C TYR A 244 -3.45 5.84 -29.33
N THR A 245 -3.78 7.13 -29.22
CA THR A 245 -2.78 8.17 -28.93
C THR A 245 -3.25 9.15 -27.86
N THR A 246 -2.36 9.53 -26.95
CA THR A 246 -2.56 10.62 -25.98
C THR A 246 -2.21 11.99 -26.56
N ARG A 247 -1.65 11.99 -27.79
CA ARG A 247 -1.22 13.17 -28.51
C ARG A 247 -1.90 13.28 -29.88
N PRO A 248 -3.26 13.29 -29.95
CA PRO A 248 -3.94 13.47 -31.22
C PRO A 248 -3.64 14.83 -31.88
N ASP A 249 -3.22 15.83 -31.09
CA ASP A 249 -2.73 17.13 -31.57
C ASP A 249 -1.54 17.01 -32.54
N THR A 250 -0.73 15.96 -32.42
CA THR A 250 0.46 15.77 -33.24
C THR A 250 0.25 14.89 -34.50
N LEU A 251 -0.99 14.54 -34.85
CA LEU A 251 -1.33 13.67 -35.99
C LEU A 251 -0.75 14.15 -37.33
N PHE A 252 -0.63 15.44 -37.54
CA PHE A 252 -0.01 16.02 -38.75
C PHE A 252 1.49 15.69 -38.86
N GLY A 253 2.13 15.38 -37.72
CA GLY A 253 3.54 14.99 -37.66
C GLY A 253 3.78 13.48 -37.67
N ALA A 254 2.74 12.67 -37.84
CA ALA A 254 2.89 11.22 -37.93
C ALA A 254 3.45 10.85 -39.28
N THR A 255 4.69 10.33 -39.31
CA THR A 255 5.44 10.05 -40.51
C THR A 255 5.60 8.57 -40.83
N TYR A 256 5.31 7.70 -39.87
CA TYR A 256 5.24 6.24 -40.01
C TYR A 256 4.36 5.64 -38.92
N MET A 257 4.02 4.36 -39.09
CA MET A 257 3.32 3.59 -38.09
C MET A 257 4.17 2.44 -37.61
N VAL A 258 3.97 2.03 -36.37
CA VAL A 258 4.63 0.84 -35.83
C VAL A 258 3.57 -0.05 -35.20
N ILE A 259 3.64 -1.33 -35.50
CA ILE A 259 2.77 -2.35 -34.91
C ILE A 259 3.59 -3.38 -34.14
N SER A 260 2.93 -3.98 -33.14
CA SER A 260 3.50 -5.10 -32.40
C SER A 260 3.80 -6.29 -33.33
N PRO A 261 4.90 -7.03 -33.13
CA PRO A 261 5.18 -8.27 -33.86
C PRO A 261 4.06 -9.31 -33.78
N GLU A 262 3.23 -9.26 -32.73
CA GLU A 262 2.09 -10.17 -32.51
C GLU A 262 0.77 -9.63 -33.05
N HIS A 263 0.77 -8.51 -33.74
CA HIS A 263 -0.48 -7.89 -34.20
C HIS A 263 -1.23 -8.77 -35.21
N PRO A 264 -2.55 -9.05 -35.02
CA PRO A 264 -3.30 -9.97 -35.88
C PRO A 264 -3.32 -9.61 -37.36
N ILE A 265 -3.18 -8.32 -37.67
CA ILE A 265 -3.19 -7.82 -39.06
C ILE A 265 -2.07 -8.41 -39.90
N LEU A 266 -0.95 -8.81 -39.29
CA LEU A 266 0.18 -9.44 -40.01
C LEU A 266 -0.24 -10.77 -40.64
N LYS A 267 -1.01 -11.57 -39.92
CA LYS A 267 -1.55 -12.83 -40.41
C LYS A 267 -2.65 -12.60 -41.45
N GLU A 268 -3.51 -11.60 -41.23
CA GLU A 268 -4.59 -11.26 -42.15
C GLU A 268 -4.08 -10.76 -43.52
N LEU A 269 -2.94 -10.08 -43.54
CA LEU A 269 -2.35 -9.48 -44.73
C LEU A 269 -1.10 -10.22 -45.24
N GLU A 270 -0.82 -11.43 -44.76
CA GLU A 270 0.36 -12.22 -45.08
C GLU A 270 0.62 -12.30 -46.60
N ASN A 271 -0.41 -12.51 -47.41
CA ASN A 271 -0.33 -12.60 -48.87
C ASN A 271 -0.03 -11.25 -49.57
N LYS A 272 0.05 -10.14 -48.82
CA LYS A 272 0.32 -8.79 -49.35
C LYS A 272 1.69 -8.26 -48.92
N ILE A 273 2.37 -8.96 -48.02
CA ILE A 273 3.65 -8.57 -47.47
C ILE A 273 4.74 -9.07 -48.41
N GLU A 274 5.47 -8.15 -49.06
CA GLU A 274 6.50 -8.49 -50.04
C GLU A 274 7.75 -9.10 -49.38
N ASN A 275 8.09 -8.73 -48.18
CA ASN A 275 9.25 -9.22 -47.41
C ASN A 275 8.82 -10.12 -46.22
N LEU A 276 7.89 -11.02 -46.44
CA LEU A 276 7.28 -11.86 -45.41
C LEU A 276 8.32 -12.62 -44.58
N ASP A 277 9.32 -13.22 -45.18
CA ASP A 277 10.35 -13.99 -44.48
C ASP A 277 11.12 -13.15 -43.45
N GLU A 278 11.42 -11.89 -43.79
CA GLU A 278 12.10 -10.94 -42.90
C GLU A 278 11.21 -10.55 -41.73
N VAL A 279 9.91 -10.34 -41.98
CA VAL A 279 8.89 -10.03 -40.94
C VAL A 279 8.74 -11.20 -39.99
N GLN A 280 8.61 -12.42 -40.48
CA GLN A 280 8.48 -13.64 -39.67
C GLN A 280 9.73 -13.93 -38.84
N GLU A 281 10.93 -13.73 -39.37
CA GLU A 281 12.17 -13.88 -38.60
C GLU A 281 12.22 -12.84 -37.45
N TYR A 282 11.81 -11.60 -37.70
CA TYR A 282 11.74 -10.57 -36.67
C TYR A 282 10.69 -10.92 -35.58
N GLN A 283 9.50 -11.44 -35.96
CA GLN A 283 8.49 -11.93 -35.03
C GLN A 283 9.05 -13.02 -34.09
N LYS A 284 9.81 -13.95 -34.68
CA LYS A 284 10.48 -15.02 -33.91
C LYS A 284 11.50 -14.47 -32.91
N GLN A 285 12.35 -13.52 -33.35
CA GLN A 285 13.32 -12.88 -32.47
C GLN A 285 12.65 -12.08 -31.34
N ALA A 286 11.59 -11.35 -31.63
CA ALA A 286 10.83 -10.58 -30.66
C ALA A 286 10.14 -11.49 -29.64
N SER A 287 9.66 -12.68 -30.04
CA SER A 287 9.00 -13.63 -29.13
C SER A 287 9.92 -14.22 -28.05
N LEU A 288 11.24 -14.16 -28.24
CA LEU A 288 12.23 -14.62 -27.28
C LEU A 288 12.51 -13.58 -26.17
N LYS A 289 12.02 -12.34 -26.31
CA LYS A 289 12.25 -11.24 -25.39
C LYS A 289 11.05 -11.07 -24.44
N SER A 290 11.32 -10.84 -23.16
CA SER A 290 10.28 -10.49 -22.20
C SER A 290 9.68 -9.10 -22.45
N ALA A 291 8.46 -8.85 -21.97
CA ALA A 291 7.84 -7.52 -22.06
C ALA A 291 8.67 -6.43 -21.36
N PHE A 292 9.40 -6.81 -20.30
CA PHE A 292 10.32 -5.91 -19.60
C PHE A 292 11.49 -5.51 -20.49
N GLU A 293 12.21 -6.47 -21.08
CA GLU A 293 13.31 -6.20 -21.99
C GLU A 293 12.88 -5.38 -23.21
N ARG A 294 11.65 -5.57 -23.68
CA ARG A 294 11.07 -4.82 -24.80
C ARG A 294 10.74 -3.38 -24.44
N SER A 295 10.40 -3.11 -23.17
CA SER A 295 9.99 -1.78 -22.67
C SER A 295 11.14 -0.88 -22.20
N GLU A 296 12.38 -1.38 -22.09
CA GLU A 296 13.52 -0.59 -21.65
C GLU A 296 13.82 0.59 -22.59
N LEU A 297 13.81 1.80 -22.06
CA LEU A 297 14.01 3.04 -22.81
C LEU A 297 15.41 3.16 -23.44
N ASN A 298 16.44 2.62 -22.78
CA ASN A 298 17.85 2.74 -23.19
C ASN A 298 18.31 1.68 -24.20
N LYS A 299 17.39 0.87 -24.71
CA LYS A 299 17.73 -0.20 -25.65
C LYS A 299 17.85 0.33 -27.07
N GLU A 300 18.79 -0.25 -27.83
CA GLU A 300 18.87 -0.02 -29.24
C GLU A 300 17.57 -0.38 -29.97
N LYS A 301 17.00 0.57 -30.72
CA LYS A 301 15.75 0.35 -31.47
C LYS A 301 15.95 -0.58 -32.63
N THR A 302 15.09 -1.60 -32.71
CA THR A 302 15.07 -2.57 -33.80
C THR A 302 13.71 -2.59 -34.48
N GLY A 303 13.64 -2.94 -35.72
CA GLY A 303 12.36 -3.04 -36.45
C GLY A 303 12.58 -3.44 -37.90
N VAL A 304 11.48 -3.86 -38.53
CA VAL A 304 11.43 -4.22 -39.95
C VAL A 304 10.26 -3.49 -40.60
N GLU A 305 10.52 -2.86 -41.77
CA GLU A 305 9.46 -2.27 -42.60
C GLU A 305 8.61 -3.36 -43.24
N ILE A 306 7.30 -3.22 -43.23
CA ILE A 306 6.37 -4.12 -43.93
C ILE A 306 6.23 -3.61 -45.34
N LYS A 307 6.98 -4.20 -46.29
CA LYS A 307 6.91 -3.79 -47.68
C LYS A 307 5.63 -4.23 -48.37
N GLY A 308 5.14 -3.42 -49.30
CA GLY A 308 3.91 -3.67 -50.06
C GLY A 308 2.63 -3.18 -49.31
N ILE A 309 2.75 -2.71 -48.08
CA ILE A 309 1.61 -2.21 -47.27
C ILE A 309 1.95 -0.85 -46.67
N THR A 310 1.12 0.15 -46.90
CA THR A 310 1.22 1.50 -46.33
C THR A 310 -0.10 1.89 -45.63
N ALA A 311 -0.05 2.84 -44.75
CA ALA A 311 -1.22 3.45 -44.13
C ALA A 311 -1.41 4.89 -44.62
N ILE A 312 -2.63 5.35 -44.65
CA ILE A 312 -2.99 6.73 -45.02
C ILE A 312 -3.21 7.51 -43.73
N ASN A 313 -2.39 8.55 -43.49
CA ASN A 313 -2.61 9.48 -42.40
C ASN A 313 -3.95 10.23 -42.62
N PRO A 314 -4.92 10.13 -41.73
CA PRO A 314 -6.27 10.64 -41.97
C PRO A 314 -6.37 12.16 -42.03
N LEU A 315 -5.36 12.92 -41.55
CA LEU A 315 -5.37 14.39 -41.59
C LEU A 315 -4.57 14.95 -42.76
N THR A 316 -3.50 14.28 -43.18
CA THR A 316 -2.65 14.76 -44.27
C THR A 316 -2.96 14.09 -45.62
N ASN A 317 -3.72 13.01 -45.62
CA ASN A 317 -3.99 12.13 -46.79
C ASN A 317 -2.72 11.59 -47.43
N LYS A 318 -1.58 11.58 -46.72
CA LYS A 318 -0.33 11.01 -47.21
C LYS A 318 -0.20 9.55 -46.80
N GLU A 319 0.34 8.74 -47.73
CA GLU A 319 0.76 7.39 -47.43
C GLU A 319 2.02 7.42 -46.55
N ILE A 320 2.05 6.60 -45.50
CA ILE A 320 3.16 6.44 -44.57
C ILE A 320 3.49 4.96 -44.40
N PRO A 321 4.77 4.60 -44.22
CA PRO A 321 5.17 3.21 -44.08
C PRO A 321 4.72 2.61 -42.75
N ILE A 322 4.52 1.29 -42.73
CA ILE A 322 4.19 0.52 -41.53
C ILE A 322 5.42 -0.35 -41.21
N TRP A 323 5.82 -0.29 -39.93
CA TRP A 323 6.91 -1.05 -39.38
C TRP A 323 6.43 -2.02 -38.31
N ILE A 324 7.15 -3.13 -38.11
CA ILE A 324 7.05 -3.93 -36.88
C ILE A 324 8.23 -3.59 -35.98
N SER A 325 7.98 -3.47 -34.69
CA SER A 325 9.05 -3.29 -33.71
C SER A 325 8.68 -3.85 -32.36
N ASP A 326 9.68 -4.36 -31.66
CA ASP A 326 9.51 -4.99 -30.35
C ASP A 326 9.21 -4.00 -29.20
N TYR A 327 9.37 -2.69 -29.39
CA TYR A 327 8.99 -1.70 -28.38
C TYR A 327 7.48 -1.40 -28.33
N VAL A 328 6.71 -1.88 -29.32
CA VAL A 328 5.25 -1.83 -29.32
C VAL A 328 4.71 -3.15 -28.77
N LEU A 329 3.93 -3.09 -27.72
CA LEU A 329 3.34 -4.26 -27.07
C LEU A 329 1.90 -4.46 -27.50
N ILE A 330 1.53 -5.68 -27.90
CA ILE A 330 0.14 -6.02 -28.27
C ILE A 330 -0.84 -5.81 -27.10
N THR A 331 -0.35 -5.86 -25.90
CA THR A 331 -1.12 -5.73 -24.67
C THR A 331 -1.37 -4.28 -24.24
N TYR A 332 -0.87 -3.28 -24.98
CA TYR A 332 -1.10 -1.87 -24.69
C TYR A 332 -1.80 -1.17 -25.86
N GLY A 333 -2.94 -0.55 -25.56
CA GLY A 333 -3.80 0.09 -26.56
C GLY A 333 -4.32 -0.91 -27.59
N THR A 334 -4.08 -0.63 -28.85
CA THR A 334 -4.49 -1.47 -30.00
C THR A 334 -3.36 -2.37 -30.52
N GLY A 335 -2.18 -2.35 -29.89
CA GLY A 335 -0.97 -2.99 -30.43
C GLY A 335 -0.38 -2.29 -31.67
N ALA A 336 -0.87 -1.08 -31.96
CA ALA A 336 -0.39 -0.22 -33.04
C ALA A 336 -0.23 1.21 -32.54
N ILE A 337 0.79 1.92 -33.03
CA ILE A 337 1.03 3.33 -32.74
C ILE A 337 1.22 4.12 -34.03
N MET A 338 0.81 5.37 -34.01
CA MET A 338 1.34 6.38 -34.94
C MET A 338 2.65 6.91 -34.36
N ALA A 339 3.67 7.02 -35.16
CA ALA A 339 4.97 7.52 -34.73
C ALA A 339 5.14 8.99 -35.10
N VAL A 340 5.47 9.82 -34.12
CA VAL A 340 5.67 11.26 -34.25
C VAL A 340 7.07 11.63 -33.77
N PRO A 341 8.11 11.42 -34.61
CA PRO A 341 9.50 11.52 -34.19
C PRO A 341 9.92 12.91 -33.70
N ALA A 342 9.24 13.97 -34.09
CA ALA A 342 9.56 15.31 -33.59
C ALA A 342 9.13 15.50 -32.12
N HIS A 343 8.21 14.67 -31.58
CA HIS A 343 7.56 14.89 -30.27
C HIS A 343 7.49 13.64 -29.36
N ASP A 344 8.17 12.55 -29.72
CA ASP A 344 8.38 11.36 -28.88
C ASP A 344 9.83 10.88 -29.02
N THR A 345 10.50 10.67 -27.89
CA THR A 345 11.93 10.29 -27.86
C THR A 345 12.17 8.92 -28.51
N ARG A 346 11.28 7.95 -28.30
CA ARG A 346 11.43 6.59 -28.88
C ARG A 346 11.27 6.63 -30.39
N ASP A 347 10.28 7.38 -30.85
CA ASP A 347 10.02 7.56 -32.29
C ASP A 347 11.14 8.35 -32.95
N TYR A 348 11.73 9.33 -32.25
CA TYR A 348 12.87 10.10 -32.71
C TYR A 348 14.11 9.22 -32.94
N GLU A 349 14.46 8.40 -31.92
CA GLU A 349 15.59 7.48 -31.99
C GLU A 349 15.41 6.46 -33.12
N PHE A 350 14.18 5.93 -33.26
CA PHE A 350 13.83 5.02 -34.34
C PHE A 350 13.96 5.70 -35.73
N ALA A 351 13.37 6.87 -35.86
CA ALA A 351 13.43 7.63 -37.11
C ALA A 351 14.87 7.99 -37.51
N LYS A 352 15.71 8.37 -36.55
CA LYS A 352 17.13 8.63 -36.80
C LYS A 352 17.87 7.38 -37.29
N LYS A 353 17.61 6.23 -36.63
CA LYS A 353 18.25 4.97 -37.00
C LYS A 353 17.89 4.51 -38.41
N PHE A 354 16.61 4.61 -38.77
CA PHE A 354 16.07 4.13 -40.02
C PHE A 354 15.94 5.24 -41.11
N ASN A 355 16.44 6.44 -40.80
CA ASN A 355 16.44 7.59 -41.72
C ASN A 355 15.03 7.97 -42.20
N LEU A 356 14.05 7.98 -41.28
CA LEU A 356 12.68 8.33 -41.54
C LEU A 356 12.44 9.84 -41.36
N PRO A 357 11.43 10.43 -42.03
CA PRO A 357 11.13 11.86 -41.93
C PRO A 357 10.77 12.29 -40.52
N ILE A 358 11.26 13.47 -40.07
CA ILE A 358 10.95 14.10 -38.79
C ILE A 358 10.26 15.44 -39.10
N ILE A 359 9.00 15.60 -38.73
CA ILE A 359 8.18 16.80 -39.00
C ILE A 359 7.78 17.44 -37.68
N GLN A 360 8.26 18.66 -37.44
CA GLN A 360 7.86 19.46 -36.29
C GLN A 360 6.43 19.94 -36.44
N VAL A 361 5.59 19.71 -35.44
CA VAL A 361 4.18 20.16 -35.41
C VAL A 361 3.82 20.95 -34.15
N VAL A 362 4.72 20.99 -33.16
CA VAL A 362 4.59 21.86 -31.98
C VAL A 362 5.85 22.73 -31.92
N ASP A 363 5.65 24.06 -31.86
CA ASP A 363 6.70 25.02 -31.67
C ASP A 363 6.72 25.48 -30.20
N GLY A 364 7.91 25.57 -29.63
CA GLY A 364 8.10 25.90 -28.23
C GLY A 364 9.49 26.50 -27.98
N GLU A 365 9.76 26.86 -26.74
CA GLU A 365 11.08 27.39 -26.37
C GLU A 365 12.18 26.32 -26.49
N ASN A 366 13.31 26.69 -27.13
CA ASN A 366 14.51 25.83 -27.23
C ASN A 366 14.33 24.51 -28.02
N VAL A 367 13.48 24.47 -29.03
CA VAL A 367 13.33 23.32 -29.92
C VAL A 367 14.55 23.17 -30.83
N ASP A 368 15.28 22.04 -30.67
CA ASP A 368 16.41 21.68 -31.55
C ASP A 368 16.32 20.21 -31.97
N LEU A 369 15.53 19.98 -33.03
CA LEU A 369 15.29 18.61 -33.54
C LEU A 369 16.55 17.98 -34.22
N SER A 370 17.67 18.69 -34.31
CA SER A 370 18.92 18.06 -34.71
C SER A 370 19.52 17.20 -33.61
N LYS A 371 19.20 17.49 -32.34
CA LYS A 371 19.74 16.82 -31.16
C LYS A 371 18.74 15.84 -30.52
N GLU A 372 17.49 16.28 -30.33
CA GLU A 372 16.49 15.52 -29.60
C GLU A 372 15.06 15.88 -30.01
N ALA A 373 14.09 15.04 -29.60
CA ALA A 373 12.67 15.32 -29.77
C ALA A 373 12.20 16.41 -28.78
N PHE A 374 11.28 17.27 -29.21
CA PHE A 374 10.58 18.19 -28.32
C PHE A 374 9.37 17.49 -27.69
N THR A 375 9.52 17.05 -26.45
CA THR A 375 8.53 16.20 -25.75
C THR A 375 7.63 16.97 -24.77
N ASP A 376 7.75 18.28 -24.66
CA ASP A 376 6.84 19.06 -23.79
C ASP A 376 5.39 18.93 -24.29
N VAL A 377 4.52 18.50 -23.37
CA VAL A 377 3.08 18.29 -23.63
C VAL A 377 2.20 19.38 -23.08
N ALA A 378 2.76 20.33 -22.33
CA ALA A 378 2.04 21.38 -21.63
C ALA A 378 2.10 22.72 -22.33
N THR A 379 3.21 23.00 -23.03
CA THR A 379 3.47 24.28 -23.65
C THR A 379 3.66 24.15 -25.16
N GLY A 380 3.68 25.29 -25.85
CA GLY A 380 3.88 25.36 -27.28
C GLY A 380 2.61 25.59 -28.09
N LYS A 381 2.81 26.00 -29.35
CA LYS A 381 1.75 26.22 -30.34
C LYS A 381 1.89 25.30 -31.51
N LEU A 382 0.77 24.87 -32.08
CA LEU A 382 0.77 24.00 -33.24
C LEU A 382 1.25 24.78 -34.48
N ILE A 383 2.12 24.13 -35.25
CA ILE A 383 2.62 24.57 -36.57
C ILE A 383 2.55 23.40 -37.54
N ASN A 384 2.59 23.62 -38.82
CA ASN A 384 2.52 22.59 -39.87
C ASN A 384 1.32 21.62 -39.70
N SER A 385 0.22 22.12 -39.15
CA SER A 385 -0.90 21.32 -38.66
C SER A 385 -2.27 21.86 -39.15
N ASP A 386 -2.29 22.52 -40.32
CA ASP A 386 -3.47 23.04 -41.00
C ASP A 386 -4.40 23.83 -40.04
N PHE A 387 -5.63 23.36 -39.83
CA PHE A 387 -6.65 24.00 -38.97
C PHE A 387 -6.24 24.09 -37.49
N LEU A 388 -5.21 23.39 -37.06
CA LEU A 388 -4.67 23.45 -35.68
C LEU A 388 -3.58 24.51 -35.53
N ASN A 389 -3.07 25.11 -36.62
CA ASN A 389 -1.97 26.08 -36.55
C ASN A 389 -2.29 27.25 -35.63
N GLY A 390 -1.33 27.57 -34.74
CA GLY A 390 -1.43 28.67 -33.79
C GLY A 390 -2.18 28.37 -32.49
N LEU A 391 -2.88 27.23 -32.40
CA LEU A 391 -3.54 26.79 -31.18
C LEU A 391 -2.52 26.30 -30.14
N GLU A 392 -2.79 26.57 -28.87
CA GLU A 392 -2.08 25.93 -27.77
C GLU A 392 -2.36 24.43 -27.74
N VAL A 393 -1.40 23.61 -27.27
CA VAL A 393 -1.49 22.13 -27.26
C VAL A 393 -2.81 21.62 -26.63
N LYS A 394 -3.26 22.22 -25.52
CA LYS A 394 -4.50 21.82 -24.85
C LYS A 394 -5.74 22.06 -25.72
N GLU A 395 -5.81 23.19 -26.38
CA GLU A 395 -6.91 23.54 -27.27
C GLU A 395 -6.88 22.69 -28.54
N ALA A 396 -5.69 22.48 -29.11
CA ALA A 396 -5.50 21.62 -30.28
C ALA A 396 -5.96 20.19 -30.04
N LYS A 397 -5.67 19.61 -28.87
CA LYS A 397 -6.17 18.27 -28.49
C LYS A 397 -7.70 18.20 -28.53
N LYS A 398 -8.38 19.18 -27.99
CA LYS A 398 -9.84 19.22 -27.99
C LYS A 398 -10.36 19.36 -29.44
N THR A 399 -9.84 20.33 -30.18
CA THR A 399 -10.27 20.63 -31.54
C THR A 399 -10.10 19.43 -32.48
N VAL A 400 -8.96 18.74 -32.40
CA VAL A 400 -8.70 17.58 -33.26
C VAL A 400 -9.59 16.41 -32.90
N ILE A 401 -9.88 16.16 -31.62
CA ILE A 401 -10.81 15.09 -31.21
C ILE A 401 -12.20 15.36 -31.78
N GLU A 402 -12.72 16.58 -31.63
CA GLU A 402 -14.02 16.98 -32.20
C GLU A 402 -14.04 16.80 -33.74
N TYR A 403 -12.92 17.12 -34.42
CA TYR A 403 -12.78 16.90 -35.87
C TYR A 403 -12.81 15.41 -36.22
N LEU A 404 -12.05 14.56 -35.47
CA LEU A 404 -12.01 13.12 -35.70
C LEU A 404 -13.38 12.47 -35.56
N GLU A 405 -14.13 12.84 -34.51
CA GLU A 405 -15.48 12.33 -34.24
C GLU A 405 -16.48 12.78 -35.32
N LYS A 406 -16.46 14.06 -35.68
CA LYS A 406 -17.33 14.61 -36.71
C LYS A 406 -17.15 13.92 -38.08
N ASN A 407 -15.90 13.58 -38.42
CA ASN A 407 -15.57 12.93 -39.68
C ASN A 407 -15.57 11.39 -39.59
N LYS A 408 -15.91 10.79 -38.46
CA LYS A 408 -15.97 9.33 -38.21
C LYS A 408 -14.62 8.62 -38.48
N ILE A 409 -13.52 9.31 -38.25
CA ILE A 409 -12.15 8.78 -38.42
C ILE A 409 -11.44 8.51 -37.08
N GLY A 410 -12.10 8.80 -35.99
CA GLY A 410 -11.64 8.54 -34.64
C GLY A 410 -12.65 8.89 -33.58
N THR A 411 -12.38 8.51 -32.35
CA THR A 411 -13.24 8.77 -31.18
C THR A 411 -12.41 9.12 -29.97
N LYS A 412 -12.94 9.97 -29.09
CA LYS A 412 -12.34 10.20 -27.77
C LYS A 412 -12.29 8.87 -27.00
N LYS A 413 -11.16 8.62 -26.36
CA LYS A 413 -10.96 7.39 -25.58
C LYS A 413 -10.22 7.67 -24.28
N VAL A 414 -10.69 7.09 -23.21
CA VAL A 414 -9.94 6.94 -21.96
C VAL A 414 -9.36 5.54 -21.92
N ASN A 415 -8.09 5.45 -21.64
CA ASN A 415 -7.39 4.18 -21.50
C ASN A 415 -6.65 4.09 -20.17
N TYR A 416 -6.33 2.88 -19.72
CA TYR A 416 -5.66 2.60 -18.46
C TYR A 416 -4.46 1.69 -18.72
N LYS A 417 -3.38 1.90 -17.95
CA LYS A 417 -2.24 0.97 -17.92
C LYS A 417 -2.58 -0.30 -17.14
N LEU A 418 -3.47 -0.18 -16.14
CA LEU A 418 -3.97 -1.30 -15.36
C LEU A 418 -4.51 -2.38 -16.29
N ARG A 419 -4.24 -3.63 -15.96
CA ARG A 419 -4.72 -4.81 -16.67
C ARG A 419 -5.56 -5.66 -15.76
N ASP A 420 -6.36 -6.54 -16.35
CA ASP A 420 -7.11 -7.52 -15.58
C ASP A 420 -6.17 -8.38 -14.74
N TRP A 421 -6.64 -8.72 -13.58
CA TRP A 421 -5.87 -9.43 -12.58
C TRP A 421 -5.78 -10.91 -12.94
N VAL A 422 -4.57 -11.42 -13.20
CA VAL A 422 -4.28 -12.86 -13.35
C VAL A 422 -4.50 -13.54 -12.02
N PHE A 423 -5.60 -14.28 -11.90
CA PHE A 423 -6.12 -14.69 -10.60
C PHE A 423 -5.80 -16.14 -10.24
N SER A 424 -5.76 -17.09 -11.18
CA SER A 424 -5.48 -18.49 -10.83
C SER A 424 -4.00 -18.78 -10.62
N ARG A 425 -3.72 -19.82 -9.80
CA ARG A 425 -2.38 -20.31 -9.51
C ARG A 425 -2.34 -21.82 -9.65
N GLN A 426 -1.32 -22.35 -10.32
CA GLN A 426 -1.09 -23.78 -10.50
C GLN A 426 -0.39 -24.35 -9.28
N ARG A 427 -1.06 -24.24 -8.13
CA ARG A 427 -0.53 -24.62 -6.82
C ARG A 427 -1.56 -25.42 -6.02
N TYR A 428 -1.07 -26.16 -5.03
CA TYR A 428 -1.90 -26.91 -4.09
C TYR A 428 -2.39 -26.02 -2.93
N TRP A 429 -1.48 -25.28 -2.29
CA TRP A 429 -1.76 -24.55 -1.07
C TRP A 429 -2.39 -23.18 -1.35
N GLY A 430 -3.68 -23.19 -1.58
CA GLY A 430 -4.50 -22.02 -1.87
C GLY A 430 -5.99 -22.37 -1.83
N GLU A 431 -6.86 -21.38 -1.81
CA GLU A 431 -8.30 -21.61 -1.88
C GLU A 431 -8.68 -22.26 -3.20
N PRO A 432 -9.37 -23.42 -3.20
CA PRO A 432 -9.84 -24.03 -4.44
C PRO A 432 -10.84 -23.12 -5.17
N ILE A 433 -10.70 -23.00 -6.47
CA ILE A 433 -11.65 -22.24 -7.29
C ILE A 433 -12.93 -23.07 -7.45
N PRO A 434 -14.11 -22.56 -7.03
CA PRO A 434 -15.34 -23.34 -6.94
C PRO A 434 -16.06 -23.46 -8.31
N MET A 435 -15.33 -23.94 -9.32
CA MET A 435 -15.81 -24.07 -10.70
C MET A 435 -15.63 -25.50 -11.20
N VAL A 436 -16.52 -25.90 -12.07
CA VAL A 436 -16.41 -27.17 -12.80
C VAL A 436 -16.54 -26.94 -14.31
N TYR A 437 -15.80 -27.67 -15.08
CA TYR A 437 -15.92 -27.69 -16.54
C TYR A 437 -16.75 -28.87 -17.01
N CYS A 438 -17.79 -28.58 -17.76
CA CYS A 438 -18.67 -29.53 -18.42
C CYS A 438 -18.58 -29.36 -19.93
N GLU A 439 -18.44 -30.44 -20.67
CA GLU A 439 -18.31 -30.37 -22.15
C GLU A 439 -19.53 -29.70 -22.82
N ASP A 440 -20.73 -29.86 -22.22
CA ASP A 440 -21.95 -29.26 -22.79
C ASP A 440 -22.25 -27.84 -22.28
N CYS A 441 -21.89 -27.55 -21.00
CA CYS A 441 -22.26 -26.29 -20.33
C CYS A 441 -21.09 -25.28 -20.24
N GLY A 442 -19.86 -25.72 -20.54
CA GLY A 442 -18.65 -24.93 -20.28
C GLY A 442 -18.35 -24.84 -18.79
N TRP A 443 -17.79 -23.70 -18.37
CA TRP A 443 -17.50 -23.43 -16.95
C TRP A 443 -18.79 -23.14 -16.18
N VAL A 444 -19.03 -23.88 -15.10
CA VAL A 444 -20.21 -23.78 -14.24
C VAL A 444 -19.74 -23.62 -12.79
N PRO A 445 -20.24 -22.60 -12.04
CA PRO A 445 -19.93 -22.49 -10.61
C PRO A 445 -20.62 -23.61 -9.82
N LEU A 446 -20.01 -23.98 -8.70
CA LEU A 446 -20.68 -24.83 -7.70
C LEU A 446 -21.91 -24.09 -7.13
N ASP A 447 -22.90 -24.87 -6.65
CA ASP A 447 -23.99 -24.30 -5.88
C ASP A 447 -23.45 -23.73 -4.54
N GLU A 448 -23.95 -22.59 -4.12
CA GLU A 448 -23.51 -21.93 -2.90
C GLU A 448 -23.71 -22.80 -1.62
N LYS A 449 -24.72 -23.69 -1.64
CA LYS A 449 -25.00 -24.66 -0.56
C LYS A 449 -23.91 -25.72 -0.42
N ASP A 450 -23.13 -25.97 -1.48
CA ASP A 450 -22.08 -26.99 -1.51
C ASP A 450 -20.69 -26.43 -1.13
N LEU A 451 -20.63 -25.14 -0.77
CA LEU A 451 -19.43 -24.51 -0.24
C LEU A 451 -19.23 -24.84 1.26
N PRO A 452 -18.00 -25.00 1.74
CA PRO A 452 -16.74 -24.83 1.01
C PRO A 452 -16.35 -26.04 0.15
N LEU A 453 -15.83 -25.78 -1.05
CA LEU A 453 -15.07 -26.78 -1.78
C LEU A 453 -13.73 -26.96 -1.07
N ARG A 454 -13.54 -28.09 -0.40
CA ARG A 454 -12.35 -28.35 0.41
C ARG A 454 -11.19 -28.88 -0.43
N LEU A 455 -9.96 -28.47 -0.06
CA LEU A 455 -8.74 -29.10 -0.58
C LEU A 455 -8.70 -30.59 -0.21
N PRO A 456 -8.36 -31.48 -1.15
CA PRO A 456 -8.13 -32.89 -0.82
C PRO A 456 -6.82 -33.05 -0.03
N GLU A 457 -6.74 -34.06 0.82
CA GLU A 457 -5.46 -34.45 1.42
C GLU A 457 -4.58 -35.10 0.33
N VAL A 458 -3.37 -34.56 0.16
CA VAL A 458 -2.42 -35.08 -0.85
C VAL A 458 -1.07 -35.37 -0.22
N GLU A 459 -0.41 -36.42 -0.70
CA GLU A 459 0.95 -36.77 -0.26
C GLU A 459 2.00 -35.94 -1.06
N GLU A 460 1.74 -35.72 -2.35
CA GLU A 460 2.62 -34.99 -3.26
C GLU A 460 1.99 -33.65 -3.66
N PHE A 461 2.62 -32.55 -3.24
CA PHE A 461 2.16 -31.17 -3.50
C PHE A 461 3.14 -30.33 -4.34
N THR A 462 4.11 -31.00 -4.98
CA THR A 462 5.07 -30.34 -5.87
C THR A 462 4.44 -30.11 -7.26
N PRO A 463 4.52 -28.90 -7.83
CA PRO A 463 4.04 -28.62 -9.18
C PRO A 463 4.74 -29.50 -10.22
N GLY A 464 4.04 -29.78 -11.31
CA GLY A 464 4.62 -30.43 -12.48
C GLY A 464 5.74 -29.62 -13.13
N GLU A 465 6.56 -30.26 -13.98
CA GLU A 465 7.71 -29.59 -14.65
C GLU A 465 7.28 -28.42 -15.55
N ASN A 466 6.12 -28.52 -16.18
CA ASN A 466 5.55 -27.47 -17.01
C ASN A 466 4.66 -26.50 -16.24
N GLY A 467 4.62 -26.60 -14.90
CA GLY A 467 3.76 -25.82 -14.04
C GLY A 467 2.30 -26.31 -14.03
N GLU A 468 2.08 -27.62 -14.10
CA GLU A 468 0.76 -28.21 -13.85
C GLU A 468 0.48 -28.20 -12.35
N SER A 469 -0.77 -27.93 -11.97
CA SER A 469 -1.21 -27.98 -10.59
C SER A 469 -1.06 -29.40 -10.00
N PRO A 470 -0.58 -29.54 -8.76
CA PRO A 470 -0.59 -30.84 -8.07
C PRO A 470 -1.98 -31.46 -7.95
N LEU A 471 -3.03 -30.62 -7.90
CA LEU A 471 -4.42 -31.08 -7.89
C LEU A 471 -4.82 -31.81 -9.17
N ALA A 472 -4.17 -31.53 -10.30
CA ALA A 472 -4.44 -32.19 -11.58
C ALA A 472 -4.16 -33.70 -11.57
N LYS A 473 -3.42 -34.21 -10.58
CA LYS A 473 -3.15 -35.63 -10.37
C LYS A 473 -4.21 -36.33 -9.52
N GLN A 474 -5.11 -35.60 -8.87
CA GLN A 474 -6.07 -36.13 -7.91
C GLN A 474 -7.38 -36.54 -8.61
N THR A 475 -7.36 -37.64 -9.34
CA THR A 475 -8.47 -38.06 -10.22
C THR A 475 -9.80 -38.20 -9.50
N ASP A 476 -9.80 -38.71 -8.25
CA ASP A 476 -11.01 -38.91 -7.44
C ASP A 476 -11.63 -37.58 -7.00
N TRP A 477 -10.80 -36.56 -6.78
CA TRP A 477 -11.26 -35.19 -6.44
C TRP A 477 -11.69 -34.41 -7.68
N ILE A 478 -11.00 -34.55 -8.81
CA ILE A 478 -11.28 -33.82 -10.06
C ILE A 478 -12.62 -34.24 -10.65
N ASN A 479 -12.89 -35.53 -10.74
CA ASN A 479 -14.07 -36.03 -11.39
C ASN A 479 -15.31 -35.78 -10.53
N THR A 480 -16.33 -35.18 -11.14
CA THR A 480 -17.56 -34.75 -10.47
C THR A 480 -18.71 -34.75 -11.46
N THR A 481 -19.86 -34.26 -11.03
CA THR A 481 -21.02 -34.02 -11.86
C THR A 481 -21.24 -32.52 -12.04
N CYS A 482 -21.69 -32.11 -13.22
CA CYS A 482 -22.06 -30.74 -13.50
C CYS A 482 -23.28 -30.32 -12.66
N PRO A 483 -23.21 -29.23 -11.87
CA PRO A 483 -24.37 -28.75 -11.10
C PRO A 483 -25.57 -28.36 -11.96
N HIS A 484 -25.32 -27.94 -13.21
CA HIS A 484 -26.36 -27.46 -14.11
C HIS A 484 -27.10 -28.59 -14.84
N CYS A 485 -26.38 -29.57 -15.40
CA CYS A 485 -27.01 -30.60 -16.26
C CYS A 485 -26.87 -32.03 -15.73
N GLY A 486 -26.15 -32.26 -14.60
CA GLY A 486 -25.95 -33.59 -13.99
C GLY A 486 -25.00 -34.51 -14.73
N LYS A 487 -24.42 -34.09 -15.89
CA LYS A 487 -23.48 -34.93 -16.65
C LYS A 487 -22.08 -34.94 -16.00
N PRO A 488 -21.20 -35.89 -16.37
CA PRO A 488 -19.83 -35.92 -15.91
C PRO A 488 -19.12 -34.56 -16.19
N ALA A 489 -18.38 -34.07 -15.21
CA ALA A 489 -17.65 -32.83 -15.27
C ALA A 489 -16.33 -32.91 -14.49
N LYS A 490 -15.47 -31.93 -14.65
CA LYS A 490 -14.18 -31.87 -13.96
C LYS A 490 -14.07 -30.59 -13.14
N ARG A 491 -13.61 -30.70 -11.90
CA ARG A 491 -13.30 -29.54 -11.07
C ARG A 491 -12.11 -28.76 -11.63
N GLU A 492 -12.09 -27.46 -11.44
CA GLU A 492 -10.90 -26.62 -11.65
C GLU A 492 -9.77 -27.11 -10.73
N THR A 493 -8.57 -27.19 -11.26
CA THR A 493 -7.38 -27.66 -10.53
C THR A 493 -6.43 -26.54 -10.11
N ASP A 494 -6.65 -25.32 -10.60
CA ASP A 494 -5.95 -24.14 -10.12
C ASP A 494 -6.57 -23.67 -8.79
N THR A 495 -5.76 -23.01 -7.98
CA THR A 495 -6.20 -22.34 -6.75
C THR A 495 -6.18 -20.82 -6.89
N MET A 496 -6.83 -20.11 -5.97
CA MET A 496 -6.77 -18.67 -5.90
C MET A 496 -5.41 -18.20 -5.37
N PRO A 497 -4.97 -16.96 -5.68
CA PRO A 497 -3.76 -16.41 -5.09
C PRO A 497 -3.99 -16.10 -3.59
N GLN A 498 -2.91 -16.00 -2.81
CA GLN A 498 -3.02 -15.54 -1.40
C GLN A 498 -3.78 -14.21 -1.24
N TRP A 499 -3.70 -13.34 -2.25
CA TRP A 499 -4.39 -12.05 -2.28
C TRP A 499 -5.92 -12.16 -2.29
N ALA A 500 -6.49 -13.30 -2.62
CA ALA A 500 -7.93 -13.54 -2.58
C ALA A 500 -8.44 -13.50 -1.13
N GLY A 501 -7.87 -14.30 -0.26
CA GLY A 501 -8.21 -14.33 1.16
C GLY A 501 -7.97 -12.98 1.83
N SER A 502 -6.87 -12.30 1.52
CA SER A 502 -6.54 -11.01 2.11
C SER A 502 -7.36 -9.83 1.54
N SER A 503 -8.11 -10.01 0.45
CA SER A 503 -8.89 -8.93 -0.14
C SER A 503 -10.19 -8.59 0.61
N TRP A 504 -10.62 -9.38 1.59
CA TRP A 504 -11.86 -9.17 2.31
C TRP A 504 -11.79 -9.45 3.82
N TYR A 505 -10.65 -9.84 4.37
CA TYR A 505 -10.46 -10.28 5.76
C TYR A 505 -10.97 -9.26 6.80
N PHE A 506 -10.86 -7.97 6.50
CA PHE A 506 -11.35 -6.90 7.36
C PHE A 506 -12.88 -6.94 7.55
N LEU A 507 -13.63 -7.49 6.58
CA LEU A 507 -15.06 -7.72 6.71
C LEU A 507 -15.35 -8.91 7.63
N ARG A 508 -14.56 -9.98 7.50
CA ARG A 508 -14.73 -11.18 8.34
C ARG A 508 -14.50 -10.91 9.82
N TYR A 509 -13.55 -10.05 10.15
CA TYR A 509 -13.33 -9.64 11.54
C TYR A 509 -14.57 -8.99 12.21
N MET A 510 -15.45 -8.41 11.44
CA MET A 510 -16.67 -7.77 11.96
C MET A 510 -17.66 -8.81 12.53
N ASP A 511 -17.66 -10.04 11.95
CA ASP A 511 -18.54 -11.15 12.38
C ASP A 511 -17.93 -12.51 12.00
N PRO A 512 -16.83 -12.92 12.68
CA PRO A 512 -16.00 -14.03 12.22
C PRO A 512 -16.64 -15.41 12.38
N HIS A 513 -17.66 -15.53 13.21
CA HIS A 513 -18.34 -16.79 13.52
C HIS A 513 -19.65 -16.99 12.77
N ASN A 514 -20.00 -16.09 11.85
CA ASN A 514 -21.20 -16.20 11.05
C ASN A 514 -21.06 -17.35 10.03
N ASP A 515 -21.98 -18.29 10.08
CA ASP A 515 -22.01 -19.46 9.19
C ASP A 515 -22.97 -19.32 8.01
N LYS A 516 -23.77 -18.23 7.98
CA LYS A 516 -24.83 -17.98 6.99
C LYS A 516 -24.39 -16.98 5.90
N GLU A 517 -23.57 -16.04 6.28
CA GLU A 517 -23.09 -14.99 5.39
C GLU A 517 -21.65 -14.57 5.78
N LEU A 518 -20.95 -13.83 4.92
CA LEU A 518 -19.56 -13.44 5.17
C LEU A 518 -19.41 -12.58 6.45
N ALA A 519 -20.42 -11.78 6.75
CA ALA A 519 -20.67 -11.07 7.99
C ALA A 519 -22.12 -10.56 7.96
N SER A 520 -22.77 -10.43 9.13
CA SER A 520 -24.14 -9.92 9.20
C SER A 520 -24.24 -8.48 8.72
N LYS A 521 -25.35 -8.15 8.09
CA LYS A 521 -25.62 -6.79 7.64
C LYS A 521 -25.48 -5.77 8.76
N GLU A 522 -25.96 -6.10 9.94
CA GLU A 522 -25.90 -5.23 11.13
C GLU A 522 -24.46 -4.95 11.55
N ALA A 523 -23.60 -5.99 11.59
CA ALA A 523 -22.16 -5.83 11.90
C ALA A 523 -21.44 -5.02 10.82
N LEU A 524 -21.77 -5.26 9.54
CA LEU A 524 -21.19 -4.49 8.43
C LEU A 524 -21.60 -3.01 8.49
N GLU A 525 -22.86 -2.70 8.77
CA GLU A 525 -23.34 -1.32 8.89
C GLU A 525 -22.70 -0.59 10.08
N TYR A 526 -22.46 -1.27 11.20
CA TYR A 526 -21.86 -0.66 12.38
C TYR A 526 -20.34 -0.47 12.23
N TRP A 527 -19.61 -1.50 11.81
CA TRP A 527 -18.15 -1.47 11.80
C TRP A 527 -17.53 -0.82 10.55
N SER A 528 -18.25 -0.78 9.41
CA SER A 528 -17.69 -0.17 8.18
C SER A 528 -17.76 1.36 8.20
N PRO A 529 -16.81 2.02 7.52
CA PRO A 529 -15.55 1.49 7.05
C PRO A 529 -14.55 1.26 8.19
N VAL A 530 -13.43 0.60 7.93
CA VAL A 530 -12.28 0.59 8.84
C VAL A 530 -11.83 2.04 9.07
N ASP A 531 -11.74 2.46 10.33
CA ASP A 531 -11.43 3.87 10.65
C ASP A 531 -9.96 4.21 10.39
N TRP A 532 -9.05 3.30 10.73
CA TRP A 532 -7.62 3.51 10.53
C TRP A 532 -6.90 2.21 10.20
N TYR A 533 -6.27 2.19 9.02
CA TYR A 533 -5.48 1.06 8.56
C TYR A 533 -4.01 1.47 8.44
N ASN A 534 -3.09 0.72 9.05
CA ASN A 534 -1.64 0.91 8.89
C ASN A 534 -0.96 -0.32 8.31
N GLY A 535 -0.03 -0.12 7.38
CA GLY A 535 0.70 -1.21 6.75
C GLY A 535 1.86 -0.74 5.86
N GLY A 536 2.53 -1.69 5.22
CA GLY A 536 3.68 -1.44 4.37
C GLY A 536 3.34 -0.70 3.07
N MET A 537 4.31 0.07 2.55
CA MET A 537 4.16 0.77 1.27
C MET A 537 4.18 -0.18 0.07
N GLU A 538 4.80 -1.33 0.19
CA GLU A 538 4.88 -2.38 -0.84
C GLU A 538 3.52 -2.90 -1.27
N HIS A 539 2.53 -2.86 -0.37
CA HIS A 539 1.17 -3.32 -0.64
C HIS A 539 0.28 -2.29 -1.35
N THR A 540 0.80 -1.09 -1.64
CA THR A 540 0.00 0.01 -2.24
C THR A 540 -0.64 -0.38 -3.57
N THR A 541 0.07 -1.11 -4.43
CA THR A 541 -0.40 -1.55 -5.75
C THR A 541 -0.74 -3.05 -5.81
N LEU A 542 -0.65 -3.75 -4.69
CA LEU A 542 -0.99 -5.17 -4.51
C LEU A 542 -2.28 -5.29 -3.68
N HIS A 543 -2.14 -5.77 -2.44
CA HIS A 543 -3.26 -6.00 -1.51
C HIS A 543 -4.23 -4.82 -1.42
N LEU A 544 -3.73 -3.58 -1.26
CA LEU A 544 -4.58 -2.41 -1.08
C LEU A 544 -5.46 -2.13 -2.32
N LEU A 545 -4.92 -2.36 -3.53
CA LEU A 545 -5.67 -2.19 -4.77
C LEU A 545 -6.72 -3.30 -4.94
N TYR A 546 -6.34 -4.55 -4.67
CA TYR A 546 -7.23 -5.70 -4.80
C TYR A 546 -8.38 -5.67 -3.78
N SER A 547 -8.09 -5.33 -2.51
CA SER A 547 -9.11 -5.22 -1.47
C SER A 547 -10.11 -4.08 -1.74
N ARG A 548 -9.64 -2.94 -2.29
CA ARG A 548 -10.52 -1.86 -2.73
C ARG A 548 -11.42 -2.30 -3.90
N PHE A 549 -10.88 -3.03 -4.86
CA PHE A 549 -11.66 -3.57 -5.98
C PHE A 549 -12.76 -4.53 -5.50
N TRP A 550 -12.42 -5.51 -4.66
CA TRP A 550 -13.38 -6.47 -4.12
C TRP A 550 -14.46 -5.78 -3.27
N HIS A 551 -14.07 -4.83 -2.44
CA HIS A 551 -15.01 -4.07 -1.62
C HIS A 551 -15.99 -3.24 -2.46
N LYS A 552 -15.50 -2.56 -3.51
CA LYS A 552 -16.36 -1.82 -4.45
C LYS A 552 -17.34 -2.73 -5.18
N PHE A 553 -16.90 -3.91 -5.58
CA PHE A 553 -17.79 -4.91 -6.16
C PHE A 553 -18.87 -5.36 -5.16
N LEU A 554 -18.49 -5.66 -3.92
CA LEU A 554 -19.43 -6.01 -2.86
C LEU A 554 -20.41 -4.87 -2.53
N TYR A 555 -19.96 -3.61 -2.65
CA TYR A 555 -20.81 -2.44 -2.54
C TYR A 555 -21.83 -2.37 -3.69
N ASP A 556 -21.40 -2.58 -4.93
CA ASP A 556 -22.28 -2.53 -6.10
C ASP A 556 -23.37 -3.59 -6.06
N ILE A 557 -23.10 -4.77 -5.47
CA ILE A 557 -24.10 -5.83 -5.27
C ILE A 557 -24.86 -5.73 -3.94
N GLY A 558 -24.64 -4.64 -3.16
CA GLY A 558 -25.40 -4.34 -1.93
C GLY A 558 -25.01 -5.16 -0.69
N VAL A 559 -23.84 -5.78 -0.66
CA VAL A 559 -23.35 -6.57 0.48
C VAL A 559 -22.72 -5.70 1.57
N VAL A 560 -21.97 -4.68 1.20
CA VAL A 560 -21.33 -3.75 2.13
C VAL A 560 -21.90 -2.34 2.00
N PRO A 561 -21.92 -1.53 3.09
CA PRO A 561 -22.60 -0.23 3.09
C PRO A 561 -21.75 0.93 2.57
N THR A 562 -20.44 0.75 2.37
CA THR A 562 -19.51 1.82 2.02
C THR A 562 -18.80 1.54 0.70
N LYS A 563 -18.47 2.60 -0.07
CA LYS A 563 -17.74 2.49 -1.34
C LYS A 563 -16.27 2.14 -1.14
N GLU A 564 -15.70 2.56 -0.02
CA GLU A 564 -14.30 2.33 0.34
C GLU A 564 -14.20 1.47 1.61
N PRO A 565 -13.24 0.53 1.65
CA PRO A 565 -13.07 -0.34 2.82
C PRO A 565 -12.43 0.38 4.00
N TYR A 566 -11.59 1.39 3.73
CA TYR A 566 -10.74 2.07 4.71
C TYR A 566 -10.91 3.58 4.61
N GLN A 567 -11.14 4.24 5.77
CA GLN A 567 -11.26 5.69 5.81
C GLN A 567 -9.88 6.37 5.83
N LYS A 568 -8.96 5.88 6.67
CA LYS A 568 -7.61 6.42 6.80
C LYS A 568 -6.55 5.34 6.56
N ARG A 569 -5.55 5.64 5.74
CA ARG A 569 -4.43 4.73 5.47
C ARG A 569 -3.10 5.43 5.73
N THR A 570 -2.33 4.89 6.67
CA THR A 570 -0.97 5.32 7.00
C THR A 570 0.04 4.21 6.71
N SER A 571 1.30 4.56 6.72
CA SER A 571 2.39 3.63 6.48
C SER A 571 3.55 3.92 7.43
N HIS A 572 4.22 2.86 7.86
CA HIS A 572 5.43 2.95 8.69
C HIS A 572 6.71 2.90 7.84
N GLY A 573 7.79 3.44 8.41
CA GLY A 573 9.13 3.31 7.85
C GLY A 573 9.70 1.90 8.09
N MET A 574 10.56 1.47 7.19
CA MET A 574 11.24 0.18 7.29
C MET A 574 12.27 0.18 8.42
N ILE A 575 12.35 -0.91 9.18
CA ILE A 575 13.44 -1.14 10.13
C ILE A 575 14.56 -1.93 9.44
N LEU A 576 15.74 -1.35 9.43
CA LEU A 576 16.96 -1.96 8.92
C LEU A 576 17.68 -2.74 10.02
N GLY A 577 18.50 -3.70 9.62
CA GLY A 577 19.41 -4.39 10.55
C GLY A 577 20.43 -3.43 11.16
N THR A 578 21.21 -3.92 12.11
CA THR A 578 22.28 -3.15 12.79
C THR A 578 23.35 -2.62 11.83
N ASN A 579 23.47 -3.24 10.65
CA ASN A 579 24.39 -2.83 9.58
C ASN A 579 23.79 -1.76 8.64
N GLY A 580 22.57 -1.27 8.91
CA GLY A 580 21.88 -0.29 8.06
C GLY A 580 21.31 -0.86 6.76
N GLU A 581 21.27 -2.18 6.59
CA GLU A 581 20.70 -2.84 5.43
C GLU A 581 19.32 -3.44 5.73
N LYS A 582 18.50 -3.62 4.67
CA LYS A 582 17.23 -4.33 4.78
C LYS A 582 17.44 -5.73 5.39
N MET A 583 16.68 -6.05 6.43
CA MET A 583 16.74 -7.37 7.05
C MET A 583 16.26 -8.44 6.06
N SER A 584 17.05 -9.50 5.94
CA SER A 584 16.75 -10.63 5.07
C SER A 584 17.30 -11.92 5.65
N LYS A 585 16.51 -13.01 5.57
CA LYS A 585 16.96 -14.34 6.03
C LYS A 585 18.21 -14.81 5.29
N SER A 586 18.35 -14.47 4.01
CA SER A 586 19.53 -14.82 3.20
C SER A 586 20.79 -14.07 3.62
N LYS A 587 20.66 -12.89 4.23
CA LYS A 587 21.78 -12.09 4.75
C LYS A 587 22.14 -12.41 6.22
N GLY A 588 21.31 -13.20 6.90
CA GLY A 588 21.52 -13.54 8.32
C GLY A 588 21.46 -12.35 9.29
N ASN A 589 20.85 -11.23 8.89
CA ASN A 589 20.76 -9.99 9.67
C ASN A 589 19.36 -9.74 10.26
N VAL A 590 18.51 -10.74 10.29
CA VAL A 590 17.18 -10.68 10.91
C VAL A 590 17.31 -10.74 12.41
N ILE A 591 16.62 -9.81 13.10
CA ILE A 591 16.55 -9.77 14.57
C ILE A 591 15.21 -10.36 14.99
N ASN A 592 15.28 -11.38 15.87
CA ASN A 592 14.10 -12.09 16.37
C ASN A 592 13.47 -11.31 17.54
N PRO A 593 12.16 -11.00 17.51
CA PRO A 593 11.45 -10.40 18.63
C PRO A 593 11.59 -11.18 19.95
N ASP A 594 11.63 -12.52 19.91
CA ASP A 594 11.75 -13.36 21.09
C ASP A 594 13.02 -13.06 21.87
N ASP A 595 14.15 -12.87 21.17
CA ASP A 595 15.42 -12.55 21.82
C ASP A 595 15.35 -11.19 22.53
N ILE A 596 14.69 -10.24 21.90
CA ILE A 596 14.53 -8.89 22.45
C ILE A 596 13.61 -8.88 23.67
N VAL A 597 12.46 -9.57 23.59
CA VAL A 597 11.52 -9.69 24.71
C VAL A 597 12.19 -10.43 25.90
N ASN A 598 12.94 -11.49 25.61
CA ASN A 598 13.64 -12.25 26.65
C ASN A 598 14.75 -11.46 27.34
N GLU A 599 15.47 -10.57 26.63
CA GLU A 599 16.58 -9.78 27.17
C GLU A 599 16.10 -8.49 27.85
N PHE A 600 15.10 -7.78 27.28
CA PHE A 600 14.71 -6.43 27.68
C PHE A 600 13.26 -6.30 28.16
N GLY A 601 12.39 -7.26 27.88
CA GLY A 601 10.94 -7.18 28.13
C GLY A 601 10.16 -6.56 26.98
N ALA A 602 8.85 -6.85 26.95
CA ALA A 602 7.92 -6.37 25.94
C ALA A 602 7.72 -4.85 26.01
N ASP A 603 7.58 -4.28 27.20
CA ASP A 603 7.38 -2.84 27.36
C ASP A 603 8.59 -2.04 26.88
N THR A 604 9.82 -2.50 27.18
CA THR A 604 11.04 -1.87 26.66
C THR A 604 11.11 -1.92 25.14
N PHE A 605 10.75 -3.06 24.57
CA PHE A 605 10.72 -3.24 23.12
C PHE A 605 9.69 -2.30 22.46
N ARG A 606 8.47 -2.23 22.98
CA ARG A 606 7.40 -1.35 22.48
C ARG A 606 7.83 0.13 22.53
N VAL A 607 8.38 0.58 23.66
CA VAL A 607 8.89 1.96 23.83
C VAL A 607 10.01 2.23 22.81
N TYR A 608 10.95 1.29 22.63
CA TYR A 608 12.03 1.47 21.69
C TYR A 608 11.55 1.56 20.23
N GLU A 609 10.64 0.69 19.80
CA GLU A 609 10.03 0.73 18.45
C GLU A 609 9.42 2.10 18.12
N MET A 610 8.84 2.73 19.11
CA MET A 610 8.19 4.04 18.97
C MET A 610 9.15 5.21 19.14
N PHE A 611 10.32 4.98 19.74
CA PHE A 611 11.31 6.04 20.03
C PHE A 611 12.41 6.20 18.98
N MET A 612 12.67 5.18 18.15
CA MET A 612 13.82 5.14 17.22
C MET A 612 13.78 6.20 16.10
N GLY A 613 12.76 7.08 16.03
CA GLY A 613 12.65 8.17 15.07
C GLY A 613 11.22 8.42 14.62
N PRO A 614 11.01 9.34 13.67
CA PRO A 614 9.69 9.55 13.06
C PRO A 614 9.13 8.23 12.52
N PHE A 615 7.83 8.02 12.75
CA PHE A 615 7.20 6.71 12.50
C PHE A 615 7.23 6.28 11.03
N ASP A 616 7.12 7.24 10.11
CA ASP A 616 7.08 7.03 8.66
C ASP A 616 8.47 6.97 7.99
N GLN A 617 9.55 7.15 8.77
CA GLN A 617 10.91 7.13 8.27
C GLN A 617 11.61 5.80 8.52
N VAL A 618 12.58 5.51 7.66
CA VAL A 618 13.47 4.36 7.78
C VAL A 618 14.41 4.56 8.98
N ALA A 619 14.58 3.53 9.81
CA ALA A 619 15.46 3.57 10.96
C ALA A 619 16.30 2.29 11.06
N ALA A 620 17.55 2.41 11.46
CA ALA A 620 18.42 1.26 11.74
C ALA A 620 18.26 0.79 13.20
N TRP A 621 18.26 -0.52 13.41
CA TRP A 621 18.19 -1.11 14.74
C TRP A 621 19.45 -0.80 15.56
N SER A 622 19.27 -0.44 16.83
CA SER A 622 20.38 -0.13 17.76
C SER A 622 20.17 -0.78 19.12
N MET A 623 21.07 -1.71 19.48
CA MET A 623 21.07 -2.37 20.78
C MET A 623 21.44 -1.41 21.94
N GLU A 624 22.13 -0.33 21.66
CA GLU A 624 22.45 0.70 22.67
C GLU A 624 21.20 1.54 23.00
N SER A 625 20.46 1.90 21.97
CA SER A 625 19.27 2.73 22.14
C SER A 625 18.14 2.00 22.88
N ILE A 626 17.96 0.68 22.67
CA ILE A 626 16.97 -0.10 23.42
C ILE A 626 17.33 -0.19 24.90
N ARG A 627 18.65 -0.31 25.24
CA ARG A 627 19.12 -0.25 26.65
C ARG A 627 18.78 1.09 27.29
N GLY A 628 18.82 2.19 26.51
CA GLY A 628 18.40 3.51 26.97
C GLY A 628 16.90 3.54 27.34
N CYS A 629 16.06 2.91 26.56
CA CYS A 629 14.63 2.76 26.85
C CYS A 629 14.38 1.90 28.09
N GLY A 630 15.14 0.82 28.29
CA GLY A 630 15.09 0.02 29.53
C GLY A 630 15.42 0.84 30.78
N LYS A 631 16.50 1.62 30.73
CA LYS A 631 16.86 2.54 31.84
C LYS A 631 15.76 3.59 32.12
N PHE A 632 15.08 4.06 31.10
CA PHE A 632 13.95 4.95 31.28
C PHE A 632 12.82 4.26 32.06
N LEU A 633 12.44 3.02 31.69
CA LEU A 633 11.42 2.27 32.40
C LEU A 633 11.85 1.87 33.82
N ASP A 634 13.13 1.59 34.08
CA ASP A 634 13.64 1.41 35.44
C ASP A 634 13.44 2.65 36.31
N ARG A 635 13.64 3.83 35.75
CA ARG A 635 13.34 5.08 36.45
C ARG A 635 11.87 5.26 36.73
N VAL A 636 11.02 4.94 35.75
CA VAL A 636 9.54 4.94 35.94
C VAL A 636 9.16 3.97 37.05
N TRP A 637 9.72 2.76 37.08
CA TRP A 637 9.47 1.79 38.13
C TRP A 637 9.83 2.34 39.51
N ASN A 638 10.95 3.03 39.64
CA ASN A 638 11.40 3.59 40.92
C ASN A 638 10.61 4.81 41.39
N MET A 639 9.75 5.42 40.55
CA MET A 639 8.86 6.54 40.97
C MET A 639 7.89 6.14 42.08
N GLN A 640 7.53 4.86 42.20
CA GLN A 640 6.72 4.36 43.32
C GLN A 640 7.30 4.71 44.70
N ASN A 641 8.66 4.86 44.82
CA ASN A 641 9.34 5.23 46.06
C ASN A 641 9.22 6.73 46.40
N MET A 642 8.69 7.53 45.47
CA MET A 642 8.50 8.98 45.60
C MET A 642 7.02 9.34 45.78
N LEU A 643 6.15 8.32 45.87
CA LEU A 643 4.70 8.50 45.91
C LEU A 643 4.27 9.11 47.26
N VAL A 644 3.45 10.15 47.16
CA VAL A 644 2.78 10.82 48.31
C VAL A 644 1.27 10.95 48.06
N ASP A 645 0.50 11.16 49.11
CA ASP A 645 -0.92 11.41 48.98
C ASP A 645 -1.19 12.77 48.32
N GLY A 646 -2.32 12.86 47.62
CA GLY A 646 -2.79 14.06 46.94
C GLY A 646 -3.79 13.72 45.83
N ASP A 647 -4.95 14.39 45.85
CA ASP A 647 -6.08 14.11 44.95
C ASP A 647 -6.16 15.10 43.77
N THR A 648 -5.27 16.11 43.75
CA THR A 648 -5.15 17.11 42.67
C THR A 648 -3.69 17.32 42.34
N TYR A 649 -3.38 17.88 41.19
CA TYR A 649 -2.01 18.20 40.81
C TYR A 649 -1.41 19.25 41.75
N SER A 650 -0.16 19.05 42.13
CA SER A 650 0.58 20.04 42.91
C SER A 650 0.84 21.28 42.08
N LYS A 651 1.00 22.43 42.75
CA LYS A 651 1.29 23.70 42.06
C LYS A 651 2.56 23.63 41.18
N GLU A 652 3.55 22.86 41.63
CA GLU A 652 4.81 22.65 40.95
C GLU A 652 4.67 21.83 39.68
N ALA A 653 3.74 20.87 39.62
CA ALA A 653 3.56 19.95 38.50
C ALA A 653 2.35 20.28 37.61
N GLU A 654 1.38 21.08 38.05
CA GLU A 654 0.08 21.30 37.39
C GLU A 654 0.27 21.70 35.91
N LYS A 655 1.11 22.68 35.65
CA LYS A 655 1.35 23.19 34.30
C LYS A 655 2.00 22.11 33.40
N MET A 656 3.00 21.38 33.93
CA MET A 656 3.64 20.29 33.22
C MET A 656 2.62 19.19 32.88
N MET A 657 1.73 18.84 33.81
CA MET A 657 0.71 17.82 33.60
C MET A 657 -0.25 18.19 32.47
N HIS A 658 -0.81 19.40 32.47
CA HIS A 658 -1.71 19.85 31.41
C HIS A 658 -1.03 19.93 30.04
N LYS A 659 0.22 20.43 29.95
CA LYS A 659 1.02 20.44 28.74
C LYS A 659 1.30 19.02 28.22
N ALA A 660 1.62 18.10 29.12
CA ALA A 660 1.91 16.70 28.72
C ALA A 660 0.66 16.01 28.22
N ILE A 661 -0.50 16.17 28.86
CA ILE A 661 -1.78 15.60 28.39
C ILE A 661 -2.09 16.10 26.96
N LYS A 662 -2.04 17.44 26.75
CA LYS A 662 -2.27 18.05 25.46
C LYS A 662 -1.34 17.48 24.38
N LYS A 663 -0.03 17.51 24.67
CA LYS A 663 1.01 17.11 23.72
C LYS A 663 0.92 15.64 23.40
N VAL A 664 0.85 14.75 24.38
CA VAL A 664 0.77 13.29 24.16
C VAL A 664 -0.50 12.94 23.41
N SER A 665 -1.63 13.58 23.75
CA SER A 665 -2.91 13.35 23.04
C SER A 665 -2.82 13.68 21.56
N GLN A 666 -2.19 14.81 21.21
CA GLN A 666 -2.00 15.21 19.82
C GLN A 666 -0.93 14.37 19.11
N ASP A 667 0.19 14.11 19.76
CA ASP A 667 1.29 13.31 19.19
C ASP A 667 0.82 11.89 18.80
N ILE A 668 -0.08 11.28 19.57
CA ILE A 668 -0.67 9.96 19.24
C ILE A 668 -1.52 10.06 17.96
N GLU A 669 -2.35 11.10 17.81
CA GLU A 669 -3.16 11.30 16.58
C GLU A 669 -2.28 11.53 15.35
N ASP A 670 -1.17 12.25 15.53
CA ASP A 670 -0.21 12.58 14.47
C ASP A 670 0.84 11.47 14.24
N MET A 671 0.77 10.35 14.98
CA MET A 671 1.77 9.27 14.98
C MET A 671 3.20 9.75 15.32
N LYS A 672 3.33 10.81 16.12
CA LYS A 672 4.61 11.35 16.62
C LYS A 672 5.00 10.69 17.94
N PHE A 673 5.05 9.38 17.96
CA PHE A 673 5.27 8.59 19.18
C PHE A 673 6.61 8.89 19.87
N ASN A 674 7.64 9.16 19.09
CA ASN A 674 8.98 9.50 19.60
C ASN A 674 8.97 10.79 20.42
N THR A 675 8.14 11.78 20.05
CA THR A 675 7.99 13.03 20.82
C THR A 675 7.14 12.82 22.06
N SER A 676 6.16 11.91 22.05
CA SER A 676 5.44 11.48 23.28
C SER A 676 6.42 10.87 24.29
N ILE A 677 7.27 9.96 23.85
CA ILE A 677 8.26 9.30 24.72
C ILE A 677 9.26 10.33 25.30
N SER A 678 9.71 11.28 24.48
CA SER A 678 10.55 12.40 24.96
C SER A 678 9.82 13.23 26.01
N THR A 679 8.51 13.44 25.88
CA THR A 679 7.68 14.13 26.85
C THR A 679 7.64 13.34 28.16
N PHE A 680 7.46 12.02 28.14
CA PHE A 680 7.52 11.18 29.33
C PHE A 680 8.87 11.23 30.03
N MET A 681 9.97 11.18 29.27
CA MET A 681 11.32 11.31 29.81
C MET A 681 11.52 12.66 30.51
N THR A 682 10.97 13.74 29.95
CA THR A 682 11.00 15.08 30.56
C THR A 682 10.20 15.11 31.86
N MET A 683 8.97 14.54 31.87
CA MET A 683 8.16 14.45 33.09
C MET A 683 8.88 13.69 34.20
N VAL A 684 9.49 12.54 33.87
CA VAL A 684 10.28 11.76 34.84
C VAL A 684 11.41 12.60 35.40
N ASN A 685 12.18 13.34 34.57
CA ASN A 685 13.24 14.21 35.02
C ASN A 685 12.74 15.29 36.01
N GLU A 686 11.60 15.93 35.70
CA GLU A 686 11.03 16.96 36.57
C GLU A 686 10.50 16.37 37.89
N PHE A 687 9.87 15.18 37.89
CA PHE A 687 9.45 14.54 39.14
C PHE A 687 10.65 14.15 40.02
N TYR A 688 11.75 13.66 39.44
CA TYR A 688 12.99 13.41 40.20
C TYR A 688 13.61 14.69 40.78
N LYS A 689 13.48 15.82 40.07
CA LYS A 689 13.93 17.13 40.56
C LYS A 689 13.05 17.64 41.68
N ILE A 690 11.70 17.48 41.56
CA ILE A 690 10.73 17.80 42.61
C ILE A 690 10.92 16.88 43.83
N GLY A 691 11.39 15.64 43.64
CA GLY A 691 11.64 14.64 44.68
C GLY A 691 10.40 13.93 45.21
N LYS A 692 9.22 14.19 44.66
CA LYS A 692 7.94 13.58 45.02
C LYS A 692 6.99 13.58 43.84
N ILE A 693 6.02 12.68 43.86
CA ILE A 693 4.89 12.65 42.96
C ILE A 693 3.65 12.26 43.75
N ASN A 694 2.53 12.98 43.61
CA ASN A 694 1.31 12.61 44.30
C ASN A 694 0.44 11.62 43.51
N LYS A 695 -0.56 11.06 44.17
CA LYS A 695 -1.44 10.03 43.57
C LYS A 695 -2.16 10.51 42.31
N ALA A 696 -2.65 11.75 42.28
CA ALA A 696 -3.34 12.29 41.11
C ALA A 696 -2.39 12.43 39.89
N GLU A 697 -1.17 12.94 40.13
CA GLU A 697 -0.12 13.07 39.13
C GLU A 697 0.34 11.71 38.63
N PHE A 698 0.55 10.77 39.54
CA PHE A 698 1.01 9.43 39.22
C PHE A 698 -0.03 8.66 38.41
N LYS A 699 -1.29 8.72 38.82
CA LYS A 699 -2.40 8.12 38.07
C LYS A 699 -2.47 8.63 36.63
N THR A 700 -2.40 9.95 36.45
CA THR A 700 -2.42 10.57 35.10
C THR A 700 -1.18 10.19 34.30
N PHE A 701 0.01 10.23 34.89
CA PHE A 701 1.24 9.82 34.23
C PHE A 701 1.18 8.37 33.74
N LEU A 702 0.74 7.44 34.62
CA LEU A 702 0.56 6.04 34.27
C LEU A 702 -0.48 5.84 33.15
N THR A 703 -1.58 6.59 33.20
CA THR A 703 -2.63 6.52 32.17
C THR A 703 -2.11 6.96 30.79
N LEU A 704 -1.34 8.05 30.73
CA LEU A 704 -0.73 8.53 29.50
C LEU A 704 0.34 7.57 28.95
N LEU A 705 1.12 6.95 29.83
CA LEU A 705 2.19 6.02 29.44
C LEU A 705 1.67 4.60 29.10
N ASN A 706 0.50 4.21 29.64
CA ASN A 706 -0.06 2.86 29.48
C ASN A 706 -0.13 2.36 28.01
N PRO A 707 -0.55 3.16 27.05
CA PRO A 707 -0.54 2.71 25.64
C PRO A 707 0.84 2.27 25.13
N PHE A 708 1.90 2.86 25.63
CA PHE A 708 3.30 2.59 25.22
C PHE A 708 3.91 1.43 26.00
N ALA A 709 3.68 1.37 27.31
CA ALA A 709 4.24 0.39 28.24
C ALA A 709 3.14 -0.15 29.19
N PRO A 710 2.26 -1.02 28.68
CA PRO A 710 1.04 -1.39 29.39
C PRO A 710 1.28 -2.24 30.64
N HIS A 711 2.28 -3.11 30.64
CA HIS A 711 2.47 -4.04 31.75
C HIS A 711 3.03 -3.34 32.99
N ILE A 712 4.08 -2.55 32.83
CA ILE A 712 4.71 -1.81 33.94
C ILE A 712 3.75 -0.81 34.55
N THR A 713 2.94 -0.15 33.72
CA THR A 713 1.99 0.87 34.19
C THR A 713 0.82 0.27 34.96
N GLU A 714 0.28 -0.86 34.51
CA GLU A 714 -0.76 -1.60 35.25
C GLU A 714 -0.23 -2.12 36.59
N GLU A 715 1.02 -2.64 36.62
CA GLU A 715 1.62 -3.10 37.88
C GLU A 715 1.85 -1.96 38.86
N LEU A 716 2.39 -0.84 38.39
CA LEU A 716 2.57 0.35 39.24
C LEU A 716 1.26 0.94 39.71
N ASN A 717 0.23 0.91 38.87
CA ASN A 717 -1.13 1.31 39.26
C ASN A 717 -1.65 0.49 40.44
N LYS A 718 -1.46 -0.82 40.39
CA LYS A 718 -1.82 -1.73 41.49
C LYS A 718 -1.00 -1.49 42.76
N ILE A 719 0.32 -1.32 42.60
CA ILE A 719 1.22 -1.04 43.73
C ILE A 719 0.86 0.28 44.42
N ALA A 720 0.46 1.30 43.66
CA ALA A 720 0.01 2.59 44.21
C ALA A 720 -1.32 2.53 44.94
N GLY A 721 -1.98 1.37 44.95
CA GLY A 721 -3.25 1.13 45.65
C GLY A 721 -4.49 1.63 44.90
N PHE A 722 -4.41 1.82 43.61
CA PHE A 722 -5.59 2.09 42.80
C PHE A 722 -6.37 0.79 42.54
N GLU A 723 -7.67 0.80 42.76
CA GLU A 723 -8.49 -0.41 42.74
C GLU A 723 -8.79 -0.89 41.30
N ALA A 724 -9.03 0.05 40.39
CA ALA A 724 -9.40 -0.28 39.00
C ALA A 724 -8.18 -0.38 38.08
N ASP A 725 -8.23 -1.25 37.07
CA ASP A 725 -7.21 -1.34 36.04
C ASP A 725 -7.23 -0.10 35.13
N ILE A 726 -6.08 0.32 34.63
CA ILE A 726 -5.97 1.51 33.75
C ILE A 726 -6.84 1.38 32.50
N SER A 727 -7.01 0.15 31.99
CA SER A 727 -7.87 -0.12 30.83
C SER A 727 -9.34 0.34 31.02
N THR A 728 -9.76 0.61 32.25
CA THR A 728 -11.12 1.10 32.60
C THR A 728 -11.16 2.61 32.88
N TYR A 729 -10.02 3.29 32.85
CA TYR A 729 -9.97 4.73 33.10
C TYR A 729 -10.49 5.54 31.91
N ALA A 730 -10.81 6.83 32.18
CA ALA A 730 -10.99 7.81 31.12
C ALA A 730 -9.64 8.40 30.69
N TRP A 731 -9.50 8.69 29.39
CA TRP A 731 -8.33 9.44 28.91
C TRP A 731 -8.28 10.82 29.58
N PRO A 732 -7.13 11.25 30.13
CA PRO A 732 -7.03 12.51 30.84
C PRO A 732 -7.36 13.72 29.97
N GLU A 733 -8.08 14.68 30.56
CA GLU A 733 -8.37 15.97 29.94
C GLU A 733 -7.41 17.05 30.42
N TYR A 734 -7.19 18.07 29.62
CA TYR A 734 -6.35 19.20 29.95
C TYR A 734 -7.13 20.50 29.92
N ASP A 735 -6.73 21.47 30.76
CA ASP A 735 -7.20 22.84 30.72
C ASP A 735 -6.27 23.67 29.87
N GLU A 736 -6.78 24.25 28.79
CA GLU A 736 -5.98 25.04 27.85
C GLU A 736 -5.33 26.25 28.54
N SER A 737 -6.02 26.90 29.46
CA SER A 737 -5.52 28.06 30.20
C SER A 737 -4.28 27.76 31.03
N LYS A 738 -4.13 26.49 31.47
CA LYS A 738 -2.99 26.01 32.24
C LYS A 738 -1.82 25.49 31.39
N THR A 739 -1.96 25.53 30.09
CA THR A 739 -0.89 25.11 29.13
C THR A 739 -0.04 26.31 28.67
N VAL A 740 -0.49 27.53 28.90
CA VAL A 740 0.20 28.74 28.46
C VAL A 740 1.38 29.04 29.36
N ASP A 741 2.52 29.39 28.80
CA ASP A 741 3.67 29.86 29.58
C ASP A 741 3.45 31.32 29.98
N ASP A 742 3.58 31.61 31.28
CA ASP A 742 3.51 32.98 31.78
C ASP A 742 4.72 33.78 31.28
N GLU A 743 5.85 33.10 31.10
CA GLU A 743 7.08 33.67 30.57
C GLU A 743 7.54 32.86 29.35
N ILE A 744 8.03 33.56 28.34
CA ILE A 744 8.51 32.99 27.07
C ILE A 744 9.95 33.45 26.83
N THR A 745 10.83 32.50 26.51
CA THR A 745 12.16 32.83 26.03
C THR A 745 12.07 33.20 24.55
N LEU A 746 12.14 34.49 24.26
CA LEU A 746 12.07 35.02 22.89
C LEU A 746 13.47 35.05 22.26
N PRO A 747 13.73 34.29 21.18
CA PRO A 747 14.99 34.39 20.46
C PRO A 747 15.05 35.67 19.62
N ILE A 748 16.17 36.40 19.71
CA ILE A 748 16.48 37.57 18.91
C ILE A 748 17.50 37.21 17.84
N GLN A 749 17.15 37.47 16.60
CA GLN A 749 18.01 37.16 15.45
C GLN A 749 18.46 38.45 14.72
N PHE A 750 19.67 38.41 14.16
CA PHE A 750 20.14 39.38 13.17
C PHE A 750 20.26 38.69 11.81
N ASN A 751 19.53 39.16 10.81
CA ASN A 751 19.50 38.56 9.49
C ASN A 751 19.30 37.03 9.53
N GLY A 752 18.37 36.53 10.40
CA GLY A 752 18.06 35.10 10.57
C GLY A 752 19.04 34.29 11.47
N LYS A 753 20.10 34.91 12.03
CA LYS A 753 21.05 34.25 12.92
C LYS A 753 20.82 34.66 14.38
N LEU A 754 20.67 33.67 15.27
CA LEU A 754 20.47 33.91 16.70
C LEU A 754 21.62 34.77 17.29
N LYS A 755 21.25 35.79 18.05
CA LYS A 755 22.19 36.76 18.70
C LYS A 755 21.99 36.87 20.20
N ALA A 756 20.73 36.80 20.65
CA ALA A 756 20.36 36.87 22.05
C ALA A 756 19.06 36.16 22.32
N THR A 757 18.76 35.96 23.57
CA THR A 757 17.45 35.51 24.06
C THR A 757 17.04 36.42 25.20
N ILE A 758 15.73 36.75 25.30
CA ILE A 758 15.14 37.48 26.43
C ILE A 758 13.95 36.73 26.96
N THR A 759 13.64 36.91 28.22
CA THR A 759 12.40 36.41 28.81
C THR A 759 11.35 37.51 28.77
N ILE A 760 10.18 37.22 28.23
CA ILE A 760 9.03 38.10 28.15
C ILE A 760 7.81 37.45 28.76
N SER A 761 6.81 38.22 29.23
CA SER A 761 5.50 37.66 29.55
C SER A 761 4.76 37.26 28.27
N ALA A 762 3.96 36.21 28.30
CA ALA A 762 3.19 35.74 27.13
C ALA A 762 2.13 36.76 26.66
N ASP A 763 1.64 37.60 27.57
CA ASP A 763 0.67 38.65 27.33
C ASP A 763 1.30 40.05 27.20
N GLU A 764 2.66 40.13 27.22
CA GLU A 764 3.40 41.37 27.12
C GLU A 764 3.12 42.10 25.79
N ASP A 765 2.89 43.39 25.86
CA ASP A 765 2.64 44.19 24.69
C ASP A 765 3.90 44.35 23.81
N GLU A 766 3.70 44.58 22.53
CA GLU A 766 4.78 44.65 21.54
C GLU A 766 5.78 45.78 21.83
N SER A 767 5.34 46.87 22.41
CA SER A 767 6.19 48.02 22.74
C SER A 767 7.16 47.69 23.88
N SER A 768 6.67 47.04 24.92
CA SER A 768 7.49 46.54 26.03
C SER A 768 8.49 45.49 25.57
N VAL A 769 8.03 44.50 24.73
CA VAL A 769 8.90 43.50 24.12
C VAL A 769 10.01 44.16 23.31
N LYS A 770 9.67 45.18 22.50
CA LYS A 770 10.63 45.91 21.69
C LYS A 770 11.69 46.59 22.54
N GLU A 771 11.29 47.26 23.62
CA GLU A 771 12.22 47.87 24.56
C GLU A 771 13.19 46.89 25.16
N LYS A 772 12.68 45.71 25.66
CA LYS A 772 13.52 44.63 26.20
C LYS A 772 14.49 44.09 25.16
N VAL A 773 14.05 43.94 23.92
CA VAL A 773 14.88 43.47 22.80
C VAL A 773 16.02 44.49 22.57
N HIS A 774 15.72 45.80 22.44
CA HIS A 774 16.71 46.83 22.20
C HIS A 774 17.74 46.87 23.33
N ASN A 775 17.33 46.81 24.61
CA ASN A 775 18.22 46.72 25.76
C ASN A 775 19.13 45.49 25.71
N ALA A 776 18.66 44.34 25.23
CA ALA A 776 19.43 43.10 25.15
C ALA A 776 20.42 43.05 23.99
N ILE A 777 20.24 43.89 22.96
CA ILE A 777 21.08 43.87 21.75
C ILE A 777 21.98 45.11 21.59
N ASP A 778 21.82 46.12 22.41
CA ASP A 778 22.50 47.39 22.27
C ASP A 778 24.04 47.21 22.16
N SER A 779 24.62 46.41 23.01
CA SER A 779 26.03 46.05 22.95
C SER A 779 26.45 45.12 21.80
N LYS A 780 25.47 44.56 21.06
CA LYS A 780 25.70 43.57 19.97
C LYS A 780 25.49 44.13 18.58
N LEU A 781 24.98 45.35 18.48
CA LEU A 781 24.79 46.04 17.20
C LEU A 781 26.10 46.41 16.53
N ASP A 782 27.17 46.67 17.32
CA ASP A 782 28.55 46.82 16.84
C ASP A 782 28.63 47.75 15.60
N GLY A 783 28.01 48.95 15.71
CA GLY A 783 27.99 49.95 14.64
C GLY A 783 27.07 49.65 13.47
N LYS A 784 26.27 48.60 13.52
CA LYS A 784 25.28 48.26 12.47
C LYS A 784 24.00 49.06 12.62
N ASN A 785 23.45 49.46 11.49
CA ASN A 785 22.17 50.16 11.44
C ASN A 785 20.99 49.18 11.29
N ILE A 786 19.97 49.35 12.10
CA ILE A 786 18.71 48.60 11.98
C ILE A 786 17.94 49.15 10.77
N ILE A 787 17.62 48.24 9.83
CA ILE A 787 16.83 48.57 8.63
C ILE A 787 15.36 48.23 8.85
N LYS A 788 15.07 47.07 9.47
CA LYS A 788 13.73 46.54 9.69
C LYS A 788 13.71 45.62 10.90
N GLU A 789 12.63 45.73 11.64
CA GLU A 789 12.34 44.80 12.74
C GLU A 789 11.08 43.98 12.41
N ILE A 790 11.10 42.70 12.71
CA ILE A 790 10.02 41.74 12.46
C ILE A 790 9.79 40.99 13.73
N TYR A 791 8.67 41.28 14.41
CA TYR A 791 8.23 40.54 15.58
C TYR A 791 7.13 39.55 15.21
N VAL A 792 7.38 38.27 15.43
CA VAL A 792 6.34 37.24 15.39
C VAL A 792 5.99 36.94 16.84
N LYS A 793 4.80 37.37 17.27
CA LYS A 793 4.35 37.32 18.67
C LYS A 793 4.68 35.97 19.33
N ASN A 794 5.40 36.05 20.45
CA ASN A 794 5.79 34.90 21.28
C ASN A 794 6.64 33.80 20.59
N LYS A 795 7.18 34.07 19.40
CA LYS A 795 8.00 33.10 18.66
C LYS A 795 9.41 33.59 18.38
N ILE A 796 9.57 34.76 17.83
CA ILE A 796 10.86 35.24 17.38
C ILE A 796 10.84 36.75 17.14
N TYR A 797 11.98 37.39 17.40
CA TYR A 797 12.23 38.77 17.02
C TYR A 797 13.44 38.82 16.08
N ASN A 798 13.20 39.15 14.82
CA ASN A 798 14.26 39.20 13.82
C ASN A 798 14.54 40.67 13.41
N ILE A 799 15.80 41.07 13.50
CA ILE A 799 16.28 42.39 13.17
C ILE A 799 17.13 42.33 11.92
N VAL A 800 16.71 43.04 10.89
CA VAL A 800 17.49 43.17 9.67
C VAL A 800 18.48 44.35 9.90
N VAL A 801 19.76 44.03 9.89
CA VAL A 801 20.85 44.98 10.07
C VAL A 801 21.74 45.04 8.84
N LYS A 802 22.31 46.27 8.60
CA LYS A 802 23.29 46.51 7.54
C LYS A 802 24.56 47.15 8.11
#